data_9f9e0aedfd4676fc4a7d393f85d95700
#
_entry.id   9f9e0aedfd4676fc4a7d393f85d95700
#
_cell.length_a   1.000
_cell.length_b   1.000
_cell.length_c   1.000
_cell.angle_alpha   90.00
_cell.angle_beta   90.00
_cell.angle_gamma   90.00
#
_symmetry.space_group_name_H-M   'P 1'
#
loop_
_entity.id
_entity.type
_entity.pdbx_description
1 polymer ?
#
loop_
_entity_poly.entity_id
_entity_poly.type
_entity_poly.pdbx_seq_one_letter_code
_entity_poly.pdbx_strand_id
1 'polypeptide(L)'
;MLQPMEPGEFKGRIGRYHWESEPWWPDEPRPRAGAPNILLVVLDDVGYAQLGCFGSDIETPNLDRLAGNGLRYSNFHTTALCSPTRACLLTGRNHHACGVGRVVDLATGFPGYDARTPKSVAFLPKMLTPQGYAAYAVGKWHLTPEDESHLGARRDRWPLGRGFERWYGFFAGETNQFVPSLVHDNHFVDPPASYEDGYHLTEDLADRAIEYLEDLRHVDVDKPWFLYLATGACHSPHQVPAAWLARYRGRFDRGWDVWREEALARQKAMGLLPPHTELSPRPDWVPAWSSLSADEQRVYARYMEAFAAFLSHADAHIGRVLDRIAALGELDNTLTIVVSDNGASSEGGPTGSLNDDRVWNMLPSTVDEALVRLDEIGGPRLHNNYPWGWTVAGNTPFRRWKRETHEGGVADPLIVHWPAGIRARGEVRTQYVHAVDIVPTVLEVTGIEFPEVVDGVAQRPLAGVSFAYSFDAAEAPERHTVQYSEMFGCRALYQDGWKAVVYHDIQFDEPGLDVAPWELYDLRADPSECNNLAGQEPERLAAMVERWWQEAEANDVLPLDNRPFSEFVLERRSSVAPRNRYVYWPGRAPVPESVAVNVRNRAHTITAHVSIDTGRQPVEGVLVSQGSVLGGWSFHAVGGRLCFVHNLAGWKVYRVDAPLPDLQPGDHTLAVRFDPPQVTLAVDGVTIGEGEIGRTLWNRLSLTNAGLTVGWATDFSAADTDYRGRFPFTGSIDRLVIDVDGAPFVDAEGEANDAIASQ
;
A
#
# COMPACT_ATOMS: atom_id res chain seq x y z
N MET A 1 10.79 -26.53 8.63
CA MET A 1 10.32 -27.20 9.88
C MET A 1 10.02 -28.64 9.52
N LEU A 2 10.62 -29.60 10.22
CA LEU A 2 10.25 -31.01 10.10
C LEU A 2 8.74 -31.13 10.36
N GLN A 3 8.02 -31.73 9.44
CA GLN A 3 6.61 -32.03 9.68
C GLN A 3 6.51 -33.07 10.80
N PRO A 4 5.47 -33.02 11.64
CA PRO A 4 5.24 -34.06 12.63
C PRO A 4 5.12 -35.40 11.90
N MET A 5 5.80 -36.41 12.39
CA MET A 5 5.68 -37.78 11.86
C MET A 5 4.27 -38.30 12.15
N GLU A 6 3.54 -38.64 11.11
CA GLU A 6 2.27 -39.37 11.27
C GLU A 6 2.54 -40.84 11.67
N PRO A 7 1.65 -41.45 12.48
CA PRO A 7 1.74 -42.89 12.80
C PRO A 7 1.77 -43.70 11.50
N GLY A 8 2.89 -44.39 11.21
CA GLY A 8 3.10 -45.19 10.01
C GLY A 8 4.16 -44.65 9.05
N GLU A 9 4.60 -43.39 9.20
CA GLU A 9 5.69 -42.81 8.40
C GLU A 9 7.10 -43.10 8.97
N PHE A 10 7.17 -43.57 10.22
CA PHE A 10 8.44 -43.86 10.86
C PHE A 10 9.15 -45.03 10.14
N LYS A 11 10.33 -44.78 9.58
CA LYS A 11 11.14 -45.78 8.84
C LYS A 11 12.24 -46.41 9.70
N GLY A 12 12.36 -46.03 10.96
CA GLY A 12 13.24 -46.66 11.92
C GLY A 12 12.63 -47.96 12.48
N ARG A 13 13.21 -48.45 13.56
CA ARG A 13 12.70 -49.62 14.26
C ARG A 13 12.45 -49.27 15.72
N ILE A 14 11.26 -49.56 16.21
CA ILE A 14 10.89 -49.40 17.63
C ILE A 14 10.89 -50.82 18.25
N GLY A 15 11.91 -51.09 19.10
CA GLY A 15 11.95 -52.26 19.95
C GLY A 15 11.36 -51.95 21.32
N ARG A 16 11.39 -52.92 22.23
CA ARG A 16 10.92 -52.78 23.61
C ARG A 16 11.82 -51.81 24.42
N TYR A 17 13.11 -51.76 24.06
CA TYR A 17 14.13 -50.96 24.71
C TYR A 17 14.93 -50.14 23.67
N HIS A 18 15.58 -49.05 24.13
CA HIS A 18 16.35 -48.21 23.25
C HIS A 18 17.43 -48.96 22.44
N TRP A 19 18.13 -49.91 23.07
CA TRP A 19 19.17 -50.72 22.42
C TRP A 19 18.66 -51.72 21.37
N GLU A 20 17.36 -51.93 21.30
CA GLU A 20 16.67 -52.74 20.30
C GLU A 20 16.03 -51.88 19.20
N SER A 21 16.16 -50.55 19.31
CA SER A 21 15.49 -49.57 18.49
C SER A 21 16.50 -48.85 17.58
N GLU A 22 16.04 -48.42 16.43
CA GLU A 22 16.79 -47.60 15.47
C GLU A 22 16.04 -46.30 15.26
N PRO A 23 16.64 -45.13 15.64
CA PRO A 23 16.03 -43.83 15.39
C PRO A 23 16.02 -43.51 13.91
N TRP A 24 15.03 -42.74 13.50
CA TRP A 24 14.93 -42.22 12.14
C TRP A 24 14.32 -40.80 12.17
N TRP A 25 14.85 -39.96 11.34
CA TRP A 25 14.32 -38.62 11.09
C TRP A 25 13.93 -38.52 9.62
N PRO A 26 12.79 -37.89 9.27
CA PRO A 26 12.50 -37.58 7.89
C PRO A 26 13.55 -36.65 7.31
N ASP A 27 13.88 -36.86 6.05
CA ASP A 27 14.74 -35.93 5.33
C ASP A 27 14.07 -34.56 5.23
N GLU A 28 14.83 -33.49 5.46
CA GLU A 28 14.32 -32.16 5.17
C GLU A 28 14.17 -31.95 3.67
N PRO A 29 13.04 -31.38 3.21
CA PRO A 29 12.89 -31.03 1.81
C PRO A 29 14.02 -30.09 1.37
N ARG A 30 14.63 -30.41 0.25
CA ARG A 30 15.68 -29.58 -0.38
C ARG A 30 15.27 -29.26 -1.81
N PRO A 31 15.43 -28.01 -2.24
CA PRO A 31 15.22 -27.65 -3.64
C PRO A 31 16.24 -28.39 -4.54
N ARG A 32 15.95 -28.43 -5.82
CA ARG A 32 16.91 -28.96 -6.80
C ARG A 32 18.25 -28.23 -6.71
N ALA A 33 19.34 -28.91 -6.97
CA ALA A 33 20.66 -28.30 -7.01
C ALA A 33 20.67 -27.13 -8.02
N GLY A 34 21.19 -25.97 -7.59
CA GLY A 34 21.25 -24.76 -8.41
C GLY A 34 19.91 -24.03 -8.56
N ALA A 35 18.91 -24.35 -7.76
CA ALA A 35 17.66 -23.58 -7.71
C ALA A 35 17.96 -22.09 -7.40
N PRO A 36 17.39 -21.12 -8.13
CA PRO A 36 17.66 -19.70 -7.91
C PRO A 36 17.02 -19.18 -6.63
N ASN A 37 17.61 -18.17 -6.03
CA ASN A 37 16.91 -17.27 -5.13
C ASN A 37 15.90 -16.43 -5.93
N ILE A 38 14.84 -15.96 -5.27
CA ILE A 38 13.79 -15.15 -5.88
C ILE A 38 13.66 -13.82 -5.12
N LEU A 39 13.90 -12.71 -5.80
CA LEU A 39 13.65 -11.37 -5.30
C LEU A 39 12.50 -10.75 -6.11
N LEU A 40 11.35 -10.52 -5.47
CA LEU A 40 10.23 -9.80 -6.06
C LEU A 40 10.15 -8.41 -5.42
N VAL A 41 10.54 -7.38 -6.17
CA VAL A 41 10.44 -5.97 -5.76
C VAL A 41 9.15 -5.39 -6.33
N VAL A 42 8.32 -4.83 -5.47
CA VAL A 42 7.06 -4.19 -5.86
C VAL A 42 7.13 -2.71 -5.50
N LEU A 43 7.10 -1.87 -6.52
CA LEU A 43 6.94 -0.42 -6.41
C LEU A 43 5.44 -0.11 -6.31
N ASP A 44 5.11 1.01 -5.68
CA ASP A 44 3.75 1.43 -5.38
C ASP A 44 3.43 2.71 -6.16
N ASP A 45 2.38 2.73 -6.98
CA ASP A 45 1.95 3.90 -7.77
C ASP A 45 3.00 4.47 -8.75
N VAL A 46 3.89 3.64 -9.28
CA VAL A 46 4.91 4.05 -10.25
C VAL A 46 4.44 3.77 -11.67
N GLY A 47 3.99 4.81 -12.37
CA GLY A 47 3.52 4.70 -13.76
C GLY A 47 4.63 4.34 -14.75
N TYR A 48 4.22 3.91 -15.94
CA TYR A 48 5.09 3.38 -16.99
C TYR A 48 6.29 4.27 -17.33
N ALA A 49 6.12 5.59 -17.35
CA ALA A 49 7.17 6.54 -17.74
C ALA A 49 8.02 7.05 -16.57
N GLN A 50 7.87 6.55 -15.35
CA GLN A 50 8.53 7.14 -14.19
C GLN A 50 9.89 6.52 -13.82
N LEU A 51 10.27 5.38 -14.41
CA LEU A 51 11.61 4.81 -14.26
C LEU A 51 12.56 5.28 -15.39
N GLY A 52 13.84 5.51 -15.09
CA GLY A 52 14.85 5.90 -16.07
C GLY A 52 14.91 4.95 -17.26
N CYS A 53 14.96 3.64 -17.00
CA CYS A 53 14.95 2.61 -18.03
C CYS A 53 13.62 2.47 -18.81
N PHE A 54 12.56 3.20 -18.42
CA PHE A 54 11.29 3.34 -19.11
C PHE A 54 11.03 4.77 -19.64
N GLY A 55 12.06 5.58 -19.74
CA GLY A 55 12.02 6.89 -20.42
C GLY A 55 11.92 8.09 -19.51
N SER A 56 11.96 7.93 -18.19
CA SER A 56 12.02 9.04 -17.23
C SER A 56 13.37 9.78 -17.25
N ASP A 57 13.39 11.00 -16.74
CA ASP A 57 14.59 11.69 -16.28
C ASP A 57 14.72 11.71 -14.75
N ILE A 58 13.85 11.00 -14.06
CA ILE A 58 14.02 10.68 -12.64
C ILE A 58 15.17 9.67 -12.51
N GLU A 59 16.06 9.92 -11.57
CA GLU A 59 17.27 9.11 -11.40
C GLU A 59 16.95 7.80 -10.67
N THR A 60 17.00 6.68 -11.39
CA THR A 60 16.82 5.32 -10.86
C THR A 60 18.00 4.40 -11.27
N PRO A 61 19.25 4.78 -10.93
CA PRO A 61 20.45 4.13 -11.49
C PRO A 61 20.58 2.64 -11.15
N ASN A 62 20.02 2.17 -10.02
CA ASN A 62 20.08 0.77 -9.62
C ASN A 62 19.11 -0.09 -10.43
N LEU A 63 17.88 0.39 -10.62
CA LEU A 63 16.87 -0.25 -11.47
C LEU A 63 17.29 -0.19 -12.94
N ASP A 64 17.87 0.92 -13.38
CA ASP A 64 18.43 1.07 -14.73
C ASP A 64 19.57 0.07 -14.99
N ARG A 65 20.44 -0.15 -13.99
CA ARG A 65 21.51 -1.16 -14.04
C ARG A 65 20.95 -2.58 -14.15
N LEU A 66 19.90 -2.92 -13.38
CA LEU A 66 19.19 -4.21 -13.52
C LEU A 66 18.61 -4.38 -14.93
N ALA A 67 17.92 -3.37 -15.43
CA ALA A 67 17.33 -3.37 -16.77
C ALA A 67 18.39 -3.50 -17.88
N GLY A 68 19.53 -2.80 -17.72
CA GLY A 68 20.65 -2.86 -18.67
C GLY A 68 21.36 -4.22 -18.71
N ASN A 69 21.32 -4.99 -17.62
CA ASN A 69 21.89 -6.34 -17.52
C ASN A 69 20.81 -7.45 -17.52
N GLY A 70 19.56 -7.10 -17.71
CA GLY A 70 18.41 -7.98 -17.71
C GLY A 70 17.50 -7.71 -18.91
N LEU A 71 16.20 -7.88 -18.69
CA LEU A 71 15.15 -7.68 -19.66
C LEU A 71 14.14 -6.64 -19.17
N ARG A 72 13.58 -5.86 -20.09
CA ARG A 72 12.43 -4.99 -19.88
C ARG A 72 11.26 -5.54 -20.68
N TYR A 73 10.13 -5.69 -20.04
CA TYR A 73 8.88 -6.04 -20.72
C TYR A 73 8.08 -4.78 -20.98
N SER A 74 7.87 -4.45 -22.23
CA SER A 74 7.12 -3.26 -22.64
C SER A 74 5.61 -3.46 -22.66
N ASN A 75 5.15 -4.69 -22.43
CA ASN A 75 3.75 -5.10 -22.53
C ASN A 75 3.35 -5.93 -21.26
N PHE A 76 3.74 -5.43 -20.10
CA PHE A 76 3.36 -6.02 -18.80
C PHE A 76 2.14 -5.29 -18.26
N HIS A 77 1.21 -6.07 -17.67
CA HIS A 77 -0.06 -5.55 -17.19
C HIS A 77 -0.36 -5.96 -15.74
N THR A 78 -1.11 -5.10 -15.06
CA THR A 78 -1.60 -5.24 -13.70
C THR A 78 -3.13 -5.18 -13.65
N THR A 79 -3.70 -5.02 -12.45
CA THR A 79 -5.17 -4.95 -12.26
C THR A 79 -5.70 -3.53 -12.05
N ALA A 80 -4.91 -2.50 -12.30
CA ALA A 80 -5.17 -1.09 -12.07
C ALA A 80 -5.21 -0.65 -10.60
N LEU A 81 -4.91 -1.54 -9.63
CA LEU A 81 -5.00 -1.19 -8.20
C LEU A 81 -4.13 -2.11 -7.35
N CYS A 82 -3.58 -1.57 -6.24
CA CYS A 82 -2.54 -2.20 -5.43
C CYS A 82 -2.94 -3.55 -4.80
N SER A 83 -3.97 -3.62 -3.93
CA SER A 83 -4.38 -4.90 -3.29
C SER A 83 -4.70 -5.99 -4.32
N PRO A 84 -5.51 -5.72 -5.36
CA PRO A 84 -5.79 -6.69 -6.42
C PRO A 84 -4.55 -7.19 -7.14
N THR A 85 -3.63 -6.31 -7.53
CA THR A 85 -2.37 -6.71 -8.19
C THR A 85 -1.48 -7.52 -7.28
N ARG A 86 -1.34 -7.12 -6.00
CA ARG A 86 -0.55 -7.87 -5.00
C ARG A 86 -1.11 -9.26 -4.78
N ALA A 87 -2.45 -9.44 -4.81
CA ALA A 87 -3.07 -10.76 -4.79
C ALA A 87 -2.68 -11.60 -6.01
N CYS A 88 -2.70 -11.02 -7.22
CA CYS A 88 -2.25 -11.69 -8.45
C CYS A 88 -0.78 -12.11 -8.37
N LEU A 89 0.11 -11.19 -7.99
CA LEU A 89 1.57 -11.41 -7.88
C LEU A 89 1.93 -12.54 -6.93
N LEU A 90 1.19 -12.69 -5.84
CA LEU A 90 1.50 -13.66 -4.79
C LEU A 90 0.72 -14.98 -4.93
N THR A 91 -0.28 -15.05 -5.79
CA THR A 91 -1.12 -16.26 -5.91
C THR A 91 -1.11 -16.86 -7.31
N GLY A 92 -0.86 -16.07 -8.37
CA GLY A 92 -0.99 -16.50 -9.77
C GLY A 92 -2.45 -16.70 -10.20
N ARG A 93 -3.41 -16.12 -9.49
CA ARG A 93 -4.85 -16.15 -9.80
C ARG A 93 -5.37 -14.75 -10.03
N ASN A 94 -6.42 -14.63 -10.81
CA ASN A 94 -7.13 -13.37 -10.97
C ASN A 94 -7.64 -12.87 -9.62
N HIS A 95 -7.61 -11.57 -9.41
CA HIS A 95 -7.87 -10.94 -8.12
C HIS A 95 -9.28 -11.20 -7.57
N HIS A 96 -10.31 -11.32 -8.40
CA HIS A 96 -11.65 -11.70 -7.97
C HIS A 96 -11.68 -13.14 -7.42
N ALA A 97 -11.00 -14.08 -8.08
CA ALA A 97 -10.87 -15.45 -7.57
C ALA A 97 -10.13 -15.51 -6.22
N CYS A 98 -9.38 -14.45 -5.88
CA CYS A 98 -8.75 -14.27 -4.58
C CYS A 98 -9.68 -13.60 -3.54
N GLY A 99 -10.87 -13.16 -3.90
CA GLY A 99 -11.76 -12.37 -3.07
C GLY A 99 -11.34 -10.89 -2.94
N VAL A 100 -10.40 -10.44 -3.78
CA VAL A 100 -9.79 -9.10 -3.74
C VAL A 100 -10.11 -8.37 -5.06
N GLY A 101 -11.39 -8.38 -5.45
CA GLY A 101 -11.88 -7.69 -6.66
C GLY A 101 -11.74 -6.17 -6.60
N ARG A 102 -11.56 -5.63 -5.40
CA ARG A 102 -11.23 -4.22 -5.13
C ARG A 102 -10.33 -4.15 -3.90
N VAL A 103 -10.01 -2.94 -3.46
CA VAL A 103 -9.19 -2.75 -2.26
C VAL A 103 -9.82 -3.36 -1.02
N VAL A 104 -8.98 -3.86 -0.14
CA VAL A 104 -9.43 -4.58 1.06
C VAL A 104 -10.28 -3.72 2.00
N ASP A 105 -10.14 -2.39 1.93
CA ASP A 105 -10.86 -1.41 2.73
C ASP A 105 -12.30 -1.18 2.27
N LEU A 106 -12.64 -1.57 1.03
CA LEU A 106 -13.99 -1.51 0.44
C LEU A 106 -14.59 -2.89 0.23
N ALA A 107 -14.30 -3.83 1.11
CA ALA A 107 -14.83 -5.19 1.06
C ALA A 107 -16.36 -5.20 1.18
N THR A 108 -17.00 -6.07 0.39
CA THR A 108 -18.45 -6.32 0.42
C THR A 108 -18.76 -7.79 0.70
N GLY A 109 -20.04 -8.15 0.82
CA GLY A 109 -20.45 -9.52 1.14
C GLY A 109 -20.42 -10.52 -0.03
N PHE A 110 -19.79 -10.19 -1.16
CA PHE A 110 -19.71 -11.07 -2.33
C PHE A 110 -18.36 -11.79 -2.39
N PRO A 111 -18.32 -13.07 -2.83
CA PRO A 111 -17.09 -13.89 -2.80
C PRO A 111 -15.89 -13.26 -3.52
N GLY A 112 -16.11 -12.58 -4.65
CA GLY A 112 -15.04 -11.90 -5.39
C GLY A 112 -14.54 -10.61 -4.73
N TYR A 113 -15.19 -10.12 -3.66
CA TYR A 113 -14.99 -8.77 -3.12
C TYR A 113 -14.93 -8.71 -1.59
N ASP A 114 -14.82 -9.85 -0.90
CA ASP A 114 -14.91 -9.92 0.56
C ASP A 114 -13.57 -9.67 1.28
N ALA A 115 -12.49 -9.42 0.52
CA ALA A 115 -11.11 -9.27 0.99
C ALA A 115 -10.58 -10.47 1.78
N ARG A 116 -11.23 -11.63 1.70
CA ARG A 116 -10.92 -12.84 2.47
C ARG A 116 -10.48 -13.97 1.57
N THR A 117 -9.25 -13.87 1.05
CA THR A 117 -8.69 -14.89 0.15
C THR A 117 -8.92 -16.30 0.69
N PRO A 118 -9.63 -17.18 -0.06
CA PRO A 118 -10.00 -18.50 0.39
C PRO A 118 -8.78 -19.44 0.49
N LYS A 119 -8.89 -20.50 1.29
CA LYS A 119 -7.80 -21.48 1.45
C LYS A 119 -7.49 -22.26 0.15
N SER A 120 -8.42 -22.29 -0.80
CA SER A 120 -8.23 -22.87 -2.13
C SER A 120 -7.36 -22.00 -3.05
N VAL A 121 -6.89 -20.85 -2.56
CA VAL A 121 -5.95 -19.93 -3.24
C VAL A 121 -4.73 -19.77 -2.35
N ALA A 122 -3.78 -20.68 -2.48
CA ALA A 122 -2.52 -20.62 -1.74
C ALA A 122 -1.62 -19.51 -2.30
N PHE A 123 -0.92 -18.84 -1.40
CA PHE A 123 0.11 -17.88 -1.71
C PHE A 123 1.42 -18.57 -2.07
N LEU A 124 2.26 -17.93 -2.88
CA LEU A 124 3.54 -18.48 -3.34
C LEU A 124 4.43 -19.03 -2.21
N PRO A 125 4.58 -18.37 -1.03
CA PRO A 125 5.34 -18.96 0.07
C PRO A 125 4.85 -20.33 0.50
N LYS A 126 3.53 -20.58 0.48
CA LYS A 126 2.95 -21.91 0.78
C LYS A 126 3.31 -23.00 -0.24
N MET A 127 3.75 -22.59 -1.43
CA MET A 127 4.23 -23.51 -2.47
C MET A 127 5.74 -23.73 -2.38
N LEU A 128 6.50 -22.70 -1.97
CA LEU A 128 7.96 -22.74 -1.93
C LEU A 128 8.53 -23.31 -0.63
N THR A 129 7.99 -22.94 0.54
CA THR A 129 8.55 -23.38 1.84
C THR A 129 8.50 -24.88 2.06
N PRO A 130 7.46 -25.63 1.62
CA PRO A 130 7.47 -27.08 1.70
C PRO A 130 8.53 -27.75 0.79
N GLN A 131 9.10 -26.99 -0.16
CA GLN A 131 10.15 -27.44 -1.07
C GLN A 131 11.54 -26.99 -0.61
N GLY A 132 11.66 -26.46 0.61
CA GLY A 132 12.95 -26.10 1.24
C GLY A 132 13.43 -24.68 1.00
N TYR A 133 12.61 -23.78 0.47
CA TYR A 133 12.89 -22.35 0.43
C TYR A 133 12.67 -21.68 1.78
N ALA A 134 13.46 -20.66 2.10
CA ALA A 134 13.06 -19.65 3.06
C ALA A 134 12.16 -18.61 2.37
N ALA A 135 11.16 -18.08 3.08
CA ALA A 135 10.24 -17.10 2.51
C ALA A 135 10.06 -15.89 3.46
N TYR A 136 10.43 -14.71 2.98
CA TYR A 136 10.41 -13.48 3.76
C TYR A 136 9.61 -12.39 3.03
N ALA A 137 8.88 -11.57 3.79
CA ALA A 137 8.23 -10.39 3.29
C ALA A 137 8.73 -9.15 4.04
N VAL A 138 8.93 -8.04 3.30
CA VAL A 138 9.35 -6.76 3.86
C VAL A 138 8.56 -5.65 3.17
N GLY A 139 7.90 -4.79 3.96
CA GLY A 139 7.17 -3.62 3.49
C GLY A 139 5.65 -3.77 3.46
N LYS A 140 5.01 -3.09 2.50
CA LYS A 140 3.54 -3.02 2.33
C LYS A 140 2.94 -4.39 2.07
N TRP A 141 1.92 -4.73 2.88
CA TRP A 141 1.18 -5.98 2.71
C TRP A 141 -0.12 -5.80 1.93
N HIS A 142 -1.04 -5.02 2.43
CA HIS A 142 -2.32 -4.61 1.85
C HIS A 142 -3.22 -5.77 1.34
N LEU A 143 -3.17 -6.94 2.01
CA LEU A 143 -3.96 -8.15 1.69
C LEU A 143 -4.64 -8.75 2.92
N THR A 144 -4.65 -8.03 4.05
CA THR A 144 -5.42 -8.40 5.24
C THR A 144 -6.65 -7.49 5.31
N PRO A 145 -7.87 -8.05 5.50
CA PRO A 145 -9.05 -7.22 5.71
C PRO A 145 -8.83 -6.22 6.84
N GLU A 146 -9.31 -4.99 6.68
CA GLU A 146 -9.10 -3.92 7.66
C GLU A 146 -9.58 -4.32 9.07
N ASP A 147 -10.74 -5.01 9.14
CA ASP A 147 -11.33 -5.49 10.39
C ASP A 147 -10.56 -6.66 11.04
N GLU A 148 -9.49 -7.15 10.40
CA GLU A 148 -8.56 -8.16 10.92
C GLU A 148 -7.13 -7.63 11.11
N SER A 149 -6.88 -6.35 10.89
CA SER A 149 -5.56 -5.71 11.01
C SER A 149 -5.28 -5.20 12.43
N HIS A 150 -5.61 -5.99 13.47
CA HIS A 150 -5.42 -5.63 14.88
C HIS A 150 -5.03 -6.83 15.75
N LEU A 151 -4.46 -6.58 16.95
CA LEU A 151 -3.90 -7.62 17.82
C LEU A 151 -4.90 -8.68 18.31
N GLY A 152 -6.19 -8.36 18.37
CA GLY A 152 -7.25 -9.30 18.75
C GLY A 152 -7.77 -10.16 17.61
N ALA A 153 -7.32 -9.92 16.36
CA ALA A 153 -7.79 -10.64 15.18
C ALA A 153 -7.15 -12.02 15.04
N ARG A 154 -7.75 -12.82 14.16
CA ARG A 154 -7.13 -14.05 13.65
C ARG A 154 -5.94 -13.67 12.77
N ARG A 155 -4.90 -14.52 12.77
CA ARG A 155 -3.66 -14.26 12.03
C ARG A 155 -3.47 -15.14 10.80
N ASP A 156 -4.47 -15.94 10.45
CA ASP A 156 -4.42 -16.82 9.29
C ASP A 156 -4.41 -16.04 7.94
N ARG A 157 -4.78 -14.74 7.97
CA ARG A 157 -4.68 -13.83 6.81
C ARG A 157 -3.55 -12.82 6.91
N TRP A 158 -2.78 -12.85 7.97
CA TRP A 158 -1.55 -12.10 8.10
C TRP A 158 -0.43 -12.76 7.28
N PRO A 159 0.67 -12.06 6.94
CA PRO A 159 1.73 -12.62 6.09
C PRO A 159 2.26 -13.98 6.54
N LEU A 160 2.50 -14.17 7.85
CA LEU A 160 2.96 -15.47 8.37
C LEU A 160 1.91 -16.58 8.17
N GLY A 161 0.62 -16.26 8.34
CA GLY A 161 -0.48 -17.18 8.07
C GLY A 161 -0.60 -17.55 6.60
N ARG A 162 -0.05 -16.72 5.70
CA ARG A 162 0.02 -16.95 4.25
C ARG A 162 1.31 -17.67 3.81
N GLY A 163 2.16 -18.06 4.76
CA GLY A 163 3.30 -18.92 4.52
C GLY A 163 4.67 -18.25 4.54
N PHE A 164 4.74 -16.95 4.75
CA PHE A 164 6.01 -16.30 5.05
C PHE A 164 6.52 -16.73 6.44
N GLU A 165 7.82 -16.94 6.57
CA GLU A 165 8.47 -17.28 7.84
C GLU A 165 8.75 -16.03 8.68
N ARG A 166 9.02 -14.91 8.02
CA ARG A 166 9.23 -13.59 8.64
C ARG A 166 8.52 -12.50 7.83
N TRP A 167 8.09 -11.48 8.53
CA TRP A 167 7.55 -10.27 7.92
C TRP A 167 7.84 -9.04 8.76
N TYR A 168 8.24 -7.95 8.07
CA TYR A 168 8.39 -6.64 8.67
C TYR A 168 7.81 -5.58 7.73
N GLY A 169 6.86 -4.77 8.21
CA GLY A 169 6.21 -3.78 7.37
C GLY A 169 4.90 -3.24 7.94
N PHE A 170 3.95 -2.92 7.09
CA PHE A 170 2.67 -2.33 7.47
C PHE A 170 1.50 -2.96 6.69
N PHE A 171 0.29 -2.93 7.30
CA PHE A 171 -0.90 -3.57 6.73
C PHE A 171 -1.62 -2.74 5.69
N ALA A 172 -1.71 -1.43 5.89
CA ALA A 172 -2.55 -0.52 5.14
C ALA A 172 -2.06 -0.25 3.70
N GLY A 173 -2.88 0.44 2.91
CA GLY A 173 -2.51 0.94 1.59
C GLY A 173 -1.35 1.93 1.63
N GLU A 174 -1.29 2.72 2.70
CA GLU A 174 -0.26 3.73 2.92
C GLU A 174 0.18 3.84 4.38
N THR A 175 1.25 4.53 4.63
CA THR A 175 1.73 4.90 5.98
C THR A 175 2.65 6.11 5.91
N ASN A 176 2.78 6.85 7.02
CA ASN A 176 3.77 7.91 7.13
C ASN A 176 5.20 7.34 7.03
N GLN A 177 6.05 7.92 6.20
CA GLN A 177 7.40 7.40 5.94
C GLN A 177 8.39 7.69 7.07
N PHE A 178 8.07 8.64 7.95
CA PHE A 178 8.90 9.00 9.10
C PHE A 178 8.35 8.46 10.44
N VAL A 179 7.04 8.15 10.50
CA VAL A 179 6.37 7.63 11.69
C VAL A 179 5.36 6.54 11.27
N PRO A 180 5.84 5.43 10.71
CA PRO A 180 4.96 4.38 10.20
C PRO A 180 4.30 3.58 11.32
N SER A 181 3.16 2.97 11.01
CA SER A 181 2.54 1.93 11.85
C SER A 181 3.13 0.57 11.50
N LEU A 182 4.14 0.12 12.23
CA LEU A 182 4.92 -1.07 11.91
C LEU A 182 4.45 -2.33 12.61
N VAL A 183 4.62 -3.43 11.89
CA VAL A 183 4.43 -4.79 12.41
C VAL A 183 5.68 -5.62 12.12
N HIS A 184 6.15 -6.36 13.11
CA HIS A 184 7.21 -7.35 12.99
C HIS A 184 6.62 -8.73 13.31
N ASP A 185 6.61 -9.61 12.32
CA ASP A 185 5.94 -10.91 12.36
C ASP A 185 4.45 -10.75 12.71
N ASN A 186 4.05 -11.00 13.94
CA ASN A 186 2.67 -10.90 14.41
C ASN A 186 2.47 -9.85 15.53
N HIS A 187 3.37 -8.85 15.64
CA HIS A 187 3.34 -7.85 16.70
C HIS A 187 3.54 -6.45 16.14
N PHE A 188 2.73 -5.50 16.58
CA PHE A 188 3.01 -4.09 16.33
C PHE A 188 4.28 -3.70 17.09
N VAL A 189 5.14 -2.93 16.41
CA VAL A 189 6.43 -2.46 16.95
C VAL A 189 6.61 -0.98 16.68
N ASP A 190 7.41 -0.33 17.51
CA ASP A 190 7.86 1.04 17.24
C ASP A 190 8.96 1.04 16.16
N PRO A 191 9.11 2.13 15.38
CA PRO A 191 10.30 2.35 14.57
C PRO A 191 11.58 2.25 15.41
N PRO A 192 12.70 1.74 14.87
CA PRO A 192 13.95 1.56 15.62
C PRO A 192 14.62 2.89 16.03
N ALA A 193 14.26 4.01 15.41
CA ALA A 193 14.75 5.35 15.71
C ALA A 193 13.63 6.37 15.56
N SER A 194 13.80 7.58 16.12
CA SER A 194 12.87 8.69 15.93
C SER A 194 13.18 9.46 14.64
N TYR A 195 12.26 10.34 14.22
CA TYR A 195 12.51 11.28 13.11
C TYR A 195 13.75 12.16 13.37
N GLU A 196 13.91 12.65 14.60
CA GLU A 196 15.05 13.48 15.00
C GLU A 196 16.37 12.71 14.93
N ASP A 197 16.35 11.40 15.09
CA ASP A 197 17.51 10.51 14.92
C ASP A 197 17.73 10.09 13.46
N GLY A 198 16.95 10.63 12.53
CA GLY A 198 17.10 10.43 11.10
C GLY A 198 16.35 9.22 10.53
N TYR A 199 15.34 8.68 11.22
CA TYR A 199 14.55 7.55 10.74
C TYR A 199 13.82 7.85 9.43
N HIS A 200 13.83 6.87 8.53
CA HIS A 200 12.97 6.82 7.34
C HIS A 200 12.61 5.38 6.99
N LEU A 201 11.34 5.11 6.72
CA LEU A 201 10.81 3.75 6.47
C LEU A 201 11.54 3.00 5.36
N THR A 202 11.81 3.66 4.23
CA THR A 202 12.48 3.01 3.09
C THR A 202 13.87 2.49 3.45
N GLU A 203 14.61 3.20 4.31
CA GLU A 203 15.92 2.80 4.82
C GLU A 203 15.80 1.58 5.73
N ASP A 204 14.86 1.64 6.68
CA ASP A 204 14.59 0.57 7.64
C ASP A 204 14.13 -0.73 6.93
N LEU A 205 13.27 -0.63 5.91
CA LEU A 205 12.87 -1.79 5.12
C LEU A 205 14.05 -2.45 4.41
N ALA A 206 14.96 -1.65 3.85
CA ALA A 206 16.16 -2.18 3.23
C ALA A 206 17.11 -2.86 4.25
N ASP A 207 17.29 -2.24 5.43
CA ASP A 207 18.08 -2.80 6.52
C ASP A 207 17.49 -4.14 6.99
N ARG A 208 16.18 -4.22 7.14
CA ARG A 208 15.48 -5.45 7.54
C ARG A 208 15.58 -6.56 6.49
N ALA A 209 15.47 -6.21 5.21
CA ALA A 209 15.66 -7.16 4.12
C ALA A 209 17.07 -7.76 4.13
N ILE A 210 18.08 -6.90 4.32
CA ILE A 210 19.49 -7.31 4.44
C ILE A 210 19.69 -8.22 5.65
N GLU A 211 19.18 -7.83 6.81
CA GLU A 211 19.25 -8.62 8.07
C GLU A 211 18.69 -10.03 7.88
N TYR A 212 17.50 -10.18 7.27
CA TYR A 212 16.91 -11.49 7.06
C TYR A 212 17.74 -12.40 6.16
N LEU A 213 18.39 -11.84 5.13
CA LEU A 213 19.28 -12.60 4.26
C LEU A 213 20.58 -12.99 4.99
N GLU A 214 21.14 -12.10 5.78
CA GLU A 214 22.35 -12.37 6.58
C GLU A 214 22.08 -13.42 7.66
N ASP A 215 20.99 -13.30 8.39
CA ASP A 215 20.56 -14.27 9.40
C ASP A 215 20.44 -15.68 8.81
N LEU A 216 19.84 -15.78 7.61
CA LEU A 216 19.75 -17.05 6.92
C LEU A 216 21.14 -17.61 6.60
N ARG A 217 22.06 -16.78 6.10
CA ARG A 217 23.42 -17.21 5.73
C ARG A 217 24.30 -17.58 6.92
N HIS A 218 24.04 -17.03 8.10
CA HIS A 218 24.71 -17.45 9.33
C HIS A 218 24.38 -18.91 9.73
N VAL A 219 23.22 -19.44 9.30
CA VAL A 219 22.71 -20.75 9.73
C VAL A 219 22.76 -21.77 8.59
N ASP A 220 22.32 -21.37 7.38
CA ASP A 220 22.26 -22.25 6.21
C ASP A 220 22.71 -21.48 4.96
N VAL A 221 23.95 -21.77 4.53
CA VAL A 221 24.59 -21.07 3.42
C VAL A 221 24.02 -21.45 2.06
N ASP A 222 23.37 -22.60 1.95
CA ASP A 222 22.90 -23.17 0.68
C ASP A 222 21.39 -23.07 0.50
N LYS A 223 20.63 -22.72 1.55
CA LYS A 223 19.16 -22.66 1.49
C LYS A 223 18.71 -21.50 0.60
N PRO A 224 18.02 -21.76 -0.53
CA PRO A 224 17.50 -20.67 -1.35
C PRO A 224 16.34 -19.95 -0.64
N TRP A 225 16.11 -18.70 -1.05
CA TRP A 225 15.13 -17.84 -0.44
C TRP A 225 14.22 -17.16 -1.48
N PHE A 226 13.03 -16.83 -1.02
CA PHE A 226 12.09 -15.92 -1.66
C PHE A 226 11.94 -14.68 -0.78
N LEU A 227 12.30 -13.52 -1.29
CA LEU A 227 12.09 -12.22 -0.65
C LEU A 227 11.08 -11.39 -1.44
N TYR A 228 9.95 -11.09 -0.81
CA TYR A 228 8.96 -10.13 -1.28
C TYR A 228 9.30 -8.77 -0.66
N LEU A 229 9.88 -7.85 -1.45
CA LEU A 229 10.27 -6.50 -1.04
C LEU A 229 9.30 -5.49 -1.66
N ALA A 230 8.30 -5.08 -0.89
CA ALA A 230 7.26 -4.16 -1.30
C ALA A 230 7.45 -2.82 -0.60
N THR A 231 8.08 -1.87 -1.28
CA THR A 231 8.31 -0.54 -0.70
C THR A 231 6.99 0.22 -0.54
N GLY A 232 6.95 1.26 0.33
CA GLY A 232 5.85 2.22 0.35
C GLY A 232 5.99 3.31 -0.71
N ALA A 233 7.10 3.31 -1.45
CA ALA A 233 7.38 4.29 -2.48
C ALA A 233 6.84 3.79 -3.84
N CYS A 234 6.15 4.63 -4.60
CA CYS A 234 5.92 6.07 -4.36
C CYS A 234 4.46 6.43 -4.06
N HIS A 235 3.73 5.60 -3.32
CA HIS A 235 2.40 6.00 -2.84
C HIS A 235 2.50 7.26 -1.98
N SER A 236 1.47 8.13 -2.00
CA SER A 236 1.39 9.24 -1.05
C SER A 236 1.36 8.72 0.41
N PRO A 237 1.85 9.48 1.38
CA PRO A 237 2.49 10.80 1.26
C PRO A 237 3.88 10.72 0.61
N HIS A 238 4.15 11.60 -0.35
CA HIS A 238 5.47 11.69 -0.97
C HIS A 238 6.44 12.35 0.01
N GLN A 239 6.91 11.59 0.98
CA GLN A 239 7.78 12.03 2.06
C GLN A 239 9.19 11.46 1.86
N VAL A 240 10.21 12.32 1.97
CA VAL A 240 11.60 11.97 1.70
C VAL A 240 12.56 12.85 2.48
N PRO A 241 13.76 12.38 2.88
CA PRO A 241 14.73 13.21 3.55
C PRO A 241 15.12 14.46 2.71
N ALA A 242 15.23 15.60 3.36
CA ALA A 242 15.41 16.91 2.71
C ALA A 242 16.61 16.98 1.73
N ALA A 243 17.68 16.22 2.01
CA ALA A 243 18.84 16.13 1.13
C ALA A 243 18.52 15.51 -0.24
N TRP A 244 17.61 14.57 -0.30
CA TRP A 244 17.12 13.97 -1.54
C TRP A 244 16.22 14.92 -2.31
N LEU A 245 15.32 15.58 -1.61
CA LEU A 245 14.41 16.57 -2.18
C LEU A 245 15.17 17.73 -2.84
N ALA A 246 16.27 18.17 -2.22
CA ALA A 246 17.11 19.26 -2.76
C ALA A 246 17.72 18.96 -4.14
N ARG A 247 17.92 17.66 -4.49
CA ARG A 247 18.48 17.23 -5.78
C ARG A 247 17.56 17.53 -6.97
N TYR A 248 16.26 17.68 -6.71
CA TYR A 248 15.25 17.83 -7.74
C TYR A 248 14.76 19.28 -7.93
N ARG A 249 15.27 20.22 -7.13
CA ARG A 249 14.84 21.62 -7.18
C ARG A 249 14.94 22.20 -8.60
N GLY A 250 13.79 22.66 -9.14
CA GLY A 250 13.67 23.28 -10.47
C GLY A 250 13.68 22.31 -11.65
N ARG A 251 13.78 21.00 -11.44
CA ARG A 251 13.87 20.03 -12.54
C ARG A 251 12.54 19.85 -13.29
N PHE A 252 11.43 20.23 -12.70
CA PHE A 252 10.08 20.05 -13.27
C PHE A 252 9.40 21.35 -13.71
N ASP A 253 10.14 22.47 -13.72
CA ASP A 253 9.62 23.79 -14.11
C ASP A 253 9.13 23.84 -15.57
N ARG A 254 9.63 22.94 -16.44
CA ARG A 254 9.18 22.83 -17.85
C ARG A 254 7.77 22.27 -17.99
N GLY A 255 7.24 21.64 -16.94
CA GLY A 255 5.89 21.14 -16.83
C GLY A 255 5.63 19.81 -17.52
N TRP A 256 4.42 19.30 -17.28
CA TRP A 256 4.02 17.94 -17.70
C TRP A 256 3.86 17.76 -19.19
N ASP A 257 3.43 18.77 -19.96
CA ASP A 257 3.23 18.59 -21.41
C ASP A 257 4.58 18.37 -22.12
N VAL A 258 5.58 19.20 -21.82
CA VAL A 258 6.95 19.04 -22.35
C VAL A 258 7.58 17.74 -21.86
N TRP A 259 7.39 17.42 -20.56
CA TRP A 259 7.93 16.19 -19.97
C TRP A 259 7.41 14.93 -20.68
N ARG A 260 6.12 14.89 -21.03
CA ARG A 260 5.47 13.78 -21.76
C ARG A 260 6.08 13.59 -23.16
N GLU A 261 6.27 14.68 -23.92
CA GLU A 261 6.88 14.63 -25.24
C GLU A 261 8.31 14.08 -25.19
N GLU A 262 9.10 14.54 -24.22
CA GLU A 262 10.47 14.08 -24.01
C GLU A 262 10.52 12.61 -23.56
N ALA A 263 9.62 12.19 -22.67
CA ALA A 263 9.53 10.80 -22.20
C ALA A 263 9.19 9.85 -23.37
N LEU A 264 8.19 10.18 -24.19
CA LEU A 264 7.84 9.38 -25.36
C LEU A 264 9.01 9.30 -26.37
N ALA A 265 9.73 10.42 -26.57
CA ALA A 265 10.89 10.41 -27.45
C ALA A 265 11.98 9.45 -26.95
N ARG A 266 12.26 9.45 -25.62
CA ARG A 266 13.22 8.50 -25.00
C ARG A 266 12.73 7.06 -25.08
N GLN A 267 11.45 6.78 -24.82
CA GLN A 267 10.86 5.43 -24.94
C GLN A 267 11.03 4.85 -26.34
N LYS A 268 10.77 5.65 -27.37
CA LYS A 268 11.00 5.25 -28.77
C LYS A 268 12.48 4.99 -29.07
N ALA A 269 13.36 5.86 -28.59
CA ALA A 269 14.81 5.71 -28.77
C ALA A 269 15.36 4.46 -28.05
N MET A 270 14.77 4.06 -26.94
CA MET A 270 15.10 2.84 -26.18
C MET A 270 14.48 1.56 -26.79
N GLY A 271 13.63 1.67 -27.81
CA GLY A 271 12.93 0.54 -28.40
C GLY A 271 11.83 -0.06 -27.51
N LEU A 272 11.38 0.65 -26.49
CA LEU A 272 10.26 0.23 -25.64
C LEU A 272 8.93 0.30 -26.37
N LEU A 273 8.79 1.28 -27.25
CA LEU A 273 7.59 1.54 -28.02
C LEU A 273 7.91 1.63 -29.51
N PRO A 274 6.98 1.20 -30.37
CA PRO A 274 7.11 1.39 -31.82
C PRO A 274 7.34 2.87 -32.20
N PRO A 275 8.13 3.17 -33.25
CA PRO A 275 8.39 4.56 -33.66
C PRO A 275 7.13 5.36 -34.01
N HIS A 276 6.07 4.68 -34.45
CA HIS A 276 4.79 5.29 -34.82
C HIS A 276 3.84 5.54 -33.63
N THR A 277 4.15 5.09 -32.41
CA THR A 277 3.31 5.32 -31.25
C THR A 277 2.97 6.80 -31.09
N GLU A 278 1.72 7.12 -30.98
CA GLU A 278 1.23 8.47 -30.73
C GLU A 278 1.17 8.77 -29.23
N LEU A 279 1.30 10.04 -28.87
CA LEU A 279 1.08 10.48 -27.50
C LEU A 279 -0.43 10.59 -27.26
N SER A 280 -0.96 9.87 -26.28
CA SER A 280 -2.37 9.97 -25.92
C SER A 280 -2.75 11.43 -25.61
N PRO A 281 -3.93 11.91 -26.03
CA PRO A 281 -4.36 13.25 -25.71
C PRO A 281 -4.49 13.42 -24.19
N ARG A 282 -4.04 14.56 -23.67
CA ARG A 282 -4.31 14.95 -22.29
C ARG A 282 -5.83 15.17 -22.16
N PRO A 283 -6.49 14.66 -21.11
CA PRO A 283 -7.92 14.93 -20.90
C PRO A 283 -8.23 16.43 -20.85
N ASP A 284 -9.35 16.84 -21.44
CA ASP A 284 -9.71 18.27 -21.57
C ASP A 284 -9.85 18.98 -20.22
N TRP A 285 -10.23 18.24 -19.18
CA TRP A 285 -10.35 18.79 -17.80
C TRP A 285 -9.01 18.91 -17.05
N VAL A 286 -7.92 18.36 -17.58
CA VAL A 286 -6.58 18.59 -17.06
C VAL A 286 -5.98 19.80 -17.78
N PRO A 287 -5.65 20.90 -17.09
CA PRO A 287 -5.15 22.12 -17.75
C PRO A 287 -3.81 21.91 -18.45
N ALA A 288 -3.57 22.64 -19.53
CA ALA A 288 -2.24 22.72 -20.11
C ALA A 288 -1.29 23.43 -19.13
N TRP A 289 -0.05 22.97 -19.01
CA TRP A 289 0.94 23.62 -18.14
C TRP A 289 1.09 25.12 -18.42
N SER A 290 1.08 25.49 -19.71
CA SER A 290 1.20 26.88 -20.15
C SER A 290 0.00 27.78 -19.79
N SER A 291 -1.13 27.20 -19.41
CA SER A 291 -2.33 27.93 -18.99
C SER A 291 -2.36 28.22 -17.48
N LEU A 292 -1.48 27.61 -16.71
CA LEU A 292 -1.37 27.79 -15.28
C LEU A 292 -0.70 29.10 -14.91
N SER A 293 -1.09 29.68 -13.77
CA SER A 293 -0.38 30.81 -13.17
C SER A 293 1.04 30.40 -12.73
N ALA A 294 1.93 31.37 -12.56
CA ALA A 294 3.29 31.13 -12.09
C ALA A 294 3.31 30.46 -10.70
N ASP A 295 2.34 30.78 -9.86
CA ASP A 295 2.22 30.21 -8.50
C ASP A 295 1.77 28.75 -8.55
N GLU A 296 0.78 28.41 -9.39
CA GLU A 296 0.38 27.01 -9.65
C GLU A 296 1.54 26.20 -10.20
N GLN A 297 2.24 26.70 -11.23
CA GLN A 297 3.41 26.02 -11.81
C GLN A 297 4.47 25.74 -10.74
N ARG A 298 4.76 26.71 -9.87
CA ARG A 298 5.74 26.57 -8.79
C ARG A 298 5.34 25.50 -7.78
N VAL A 299 4.07 25.48 -7.35
CA VAL A 299 3.56 24.49 -6.38
C VAL A 299 3.50 23.10 -7.02
N TYR A 300 3.00 23.00 -8.25
CA TYR A 300 2.84 21.71 -8.92
C TYR A 300 4.19 21.09 -9.31
N ALA A 301 5.17 21.89 -9.69
CA ALA A 301 6.55 21.43 -9.86
C ALA A 301 7.12 20.87 -8.55
N ARG A 302 6.86 21.56 -7.42
CA ARG A 302 7.34 21.14 -6.10
C ARG A 302 6.75 19.80 -5.66
N TYR A 303 5.47 19.52 -5.92
CA TYR A 303 4.89 18.20 -5.65
C TYR A 303 5.61 17.11 -6.46
N MET A 304 5.90 17.35 -7.73
CA MET A 304 6.62 16.37 -8.55
C MET A 304 8.08 16.18 -8.13
N GLU A 305 8.74 17.25 -7.64
CA GLU A 305 10.08 17.15 -7.03
C GLU A 305 10.08 16.19 -5.84
N ALA A 306 9.03 16.23 -5.00
CA ALA A 306 8.90 15.33 -3.85
C ALA A 306 8.71 13.87 -4.27
N PHE A 307 7.85 13.61 -5.25
CA PHE A 307 7.68 12.27 -5.83
C PHE A 307 8.99 11.73 -6.42
N ALA A 308 9.65 12.52 -7.27
CA ALA A 308 10.88 12.11 -7.93
C ALA A 308 12.02 11.83 -6.93
N ALA A 309 12.13 12.66 -5.90
CA ALA A 309 13.09 12.45 -4.82
C ALA A 309 12.81 11.17 -4.03
N PHE A 310 11.53 10.89 -3.77
CA PHE A 310 11.10 9.68 -3.05
C PHE A 310 11.38 8.41 -3.87
N LEU A 311 11.11 8.44 -5.18
CA LEU A 311 11.46 7.32 -6.07
C LEU A 311 12.97 7.07 -6.14
N SER A 312 13.78 8.13 -6.29
CA SER A 312 15.24 8.01 -6.29
C SER A 312 15.80 7.51 -4.96
N HIS A 313 15.19 7.91 -3.85
CA HIS A 313 15.55 7.41 -2.53
C HIS A 313 15.23 5.91 -2.42
N ALA A 314 14.06 5.48 -2.90
CA ALA A 314 13.70 4.06 -2.93
C ALA A 314 14.65 3.24 -3.81
N ASP A 315 15.00 3.74 -5.01
CA ASP A 315 15.99 3.10 -5.88
C ASP A 315 17.32 2.90 -5.19
N ALA A 316 17.81 3.93 -4.46
CA ALA A 316 19.09 3.83 -3.76
C ALA A 316 19.07 2.74 -2.67
N HIS A 317 17.95 2.59 -1.94
CA HIS A 317 17.84 1.59 -0.88
C HIS A 317 17.54 0.19 -1.41
N ILE A 318 16.82 0.04 -2.52
CA ILE A 318 16.76 -1.21 -3.28
C ILE A 318 18.15 -1.58 -3.76
N GLY A 319 18.95 -0.60 -4.23
CA GLY A 319 20.36 -0.77 -4.60
C GLY A 319 21.20 -1.37 -3.48
N ARG A 320 21.03 -0.94 -2.23
CA ARG A 320 21.74 -1.51 -1.06
C ARG A 320 21.42 -3.00 -0.86
N VAL A 321 20.15 -3.40 -1.03
CA VAL A 321 19.76 -4.82 -0.95
C VAL A 321 20.43 -5.62 -2.07
N LEU A 322 20.40 -5.12 -3.31
CA LEU A 322 21.06 -5.77 -4.45
C LEU A 322 22.56 -5.89 -4.27
N ASP A 323 23.22 -4.84 -3.77
CA ASP A 323 24.66 -4.84 -3.50
C ASP A 323 25.01 -5.83 -2.38
N ARG A 324 24.12 -6.01 -1.38
CA ARG A 324 24.32 -7.03 -0.35
C ARG A 324 24.19 -8.45 -0.91
N ILE A 325 23.18 -8.72 -1.74
CA ILE A 325 23.01 -10.00 -2.43
C ILE A 325 24.25 -10.30 -3.31
N ALA A 326 24.77 -9.29 -4.00
CA ALA A 326 26.00 -9.41 -4.79
C ALA A 326 27.24 -9.71 -3.91
N ALA A 327 27.37 -9.04 -2.76
CA ALA A 327 28.46 -9.28 -1.81
C ALA A 327 28.41 -10.68 -1.18
N LEU A 328 27.22 -11.27 -1.06
CA LEU A 328 27.05 -12.68 -0.67
C LEU A 328 27.39 -13.66 -1.81
N GLY A 329 27.66 -13.16 -3.02
CA GLY A 329 27.94 -13.99 -4.21
C GLY A 329 26.71 -14.62 -4.84
N GLU A 330 25.52 -14.10 -4.56
CA GLU A 330 24.24 -14.75 -4.90
C GLU A 330 23.48 -14.06 -6.04
N LEU A 331 23.86 -12.81 -6.41
CA LEU A 331 23.10 -12.01 -7.38
C LEU A 331 22.99 -12.71 -8.75
N ASP A 332 24.03 -13.42 -9.17
CA ASP A 332 24.05 -14.12 -10.46
C ASP A 332 22.99 -15.22 -10.52
N ASN A 333 22.72 -15.92 -9.40
CA ASN A 333 21.69 -16.94 -9.31
C ASN A 333 20.44 -16.48 -8.51
N THR A 334 20.14 -15.19 -8.59
CA THR A 334 18.91 -14.61 -8.06
C THR A 334 18.05 -14.14 -9.23
N LEU A 335 16.85 -14.74 -9.38
CA LEU A 335 15.81 -14.19 -10.25
C LEU A 335 15.24 -12.95 -9.58
N THR A 336 15.62 -11.77 -10.05
CA THR A 336 15.10 -10.49 -9.60
C THR A 336 14.00 -10.02 -10.55
N ILE A 337 12.82 -9.79 -10.03
CA ILE A 337 11.65 -9.28 -10.74
C ILE A 337 11.29 -7.94 -10.08
N VAL A 338 11.22 -6.87 -10.86
CA VAL A 338 10.78 -5.54 -10.38
C VAL A 338 9.53 -5.15 -11.15
N VAL A 339 8.47 -4.82 -10.44
CA VAL A 339 7.18 -4.39 -11.01
C VAL A 339 6.64 -3.16 -10.27
N SER A 340 5.78 -2.38 -10.92
CA SER A 340 4.80 -1.53 -10.24
C SER A 340 3.49 -2.28 -10.09
N ASP A 341 2.71 -1.96 -9.06
CA ASP A 341 1.42 -2.63 -8.82
C ASP A 341 0.24 -1.98 -9.54
N ASN A 342 0.37 -0.76 -10.01
CA ASN A 342 -0.58 -0.06 -10.88
C ASN A 342 0.07 1.19 -11.50
N GLY A 343 -0.63 1.80 -12.44
CA GLY A 343 -0.22 3.07 -13.02
C GLY A 343 -0.17 4.22 -12.02
N ALA A 344 0.40 5.35 -12.43
CA ALA A 344 0.51 6.56 -11.62
C ALA A 344 -0.85 6.99 -11.06
N SER A 345 -0.83 7.44 -9.80
CA SER A 345 -2.02 7.78 -9.02
C SER A 345 -2.61 9.13 -9.40
N SER A 346 -3.93 9.23 -9.30
CA SER A 346 -4.71 10.46 -9.47
C SER A 346 -5.31 10.99 -8.16
N GLU A 347 -4.97 10.40 -7.01
CA GLU A 347 -5.55 10.73 -5.70
C GLU A 347 -5.27 12.18 -5.27
N GLY A 348 -4.17 12.78 -5.71
CA GLY A 348 -3.89 14.20 -5.45
C GLY A 348 -4.88 15.18 -6.08
N GLY A 349 -5.79 14.70 -6.94
CA GLY A 349 -6.83 15.52 -7.56
C GLY A 349 -6.31 16.51 -8.61
N PRO A 350 -7.14 17.48 -9.02
CA PRO A 350 -6.78 18.41 -10.10
C PRO A 350 -5.63 19.33 -9.75
N THR A 351 -5.42 19.65 -8.47
CA THR A 351 -4.46 20.68 -7.99
C THR A 351 -3.33 20.13 -7.13
N GLY A 352 -3.29 18.84 -6.90
CA GLY A 352 -2.47 18.25 -5.86
C GLY A 352 -2.99 18.60 -4.46
N SER A 353 -2.42 18.02 -3.44
CA SER A 353 -2.82 18.26 -2.06
C SER A 353 -1.65 18.41 -1.10
N LEU A 354 -1.85 19.16 -0.02
CA LEU A 354 -0.95 19.22 1.13
C LEU A 354 -1.29 18.15 2.17
N ASN A 355 -2.55 17.71 2.17
CA ASN A 355 -3.06 16.66 3.03
C ASN A 355 -4.32 16.09 2.38
N ASP A 356 -4.26 14.85 1.92
CA ASP A 356 -5.37 14.19 1.23
C ASP A 356 -6.62 14.12 2.11
N ASP A 357 -6.50 13.97 3.44
CA ASP A 357 -7.62 14.05 4.39
C ASP A 357 -8.48 15.33 4.24
N ARG A 358 -7.91 16.43 3.78
CA ARG A 358 -8.67 17.69 3.61
C ARG A 358 -9.64 17.63 2.44
N VAL A 359 -9.22 17.05 1.34
CA VAL A 359 -10.05 16.93 0.13
C VAL A 359 -11.35 16.22 0.49
N TRP A 360 -11.23 15.13 1.21
CA TRP A 360 -12.34 14.25 1.56
C TRP A 360 -13.20 14.76 2.72
N ASN A 361 -12.61 15.58 3.60
CA ASN A 361 -13.36 16.28 4.64
C ASN A 361 -13.99 17.63 4.17
N MET A 362 -13.97 17.90 2.85
CA MET A 362 -14.44 19.17 2.26
C MET A 362 -13.82 20.39 2.94
N LEU A 363 -12.53 20.29 3.29
CA LEU A 363 -11.74 21.36 3.85
C LEU A 363 -10.95 22.05 2.74
N PRO A 364 -10.72 23.38 2.84
CA PRO A 364 -10.01 24.09 1.80
C PRO A 364 -8.54 23.61 1.69
N SER A 365 -8.12 23.40 0.44
CA SER A 365 -6.71 23.25 0.07
C SER A 365 -6.45 24.23 -1.09
N THR A 366 -5.61 25.21 -0.89
CA THR A 366 -5.39 26.29 -1.86
C THR A 366 -3.93 26.40 -2.25
N VAL A 367 -3.68 26.90 -3.47
CA VAL A 367 -2.32 27.20 -3.95
C VAL A 367 -1.61 28.21 -3.05
N ASP A 368 -2.34 29.21 -2.53
CA ASP A 368 -1.77 30.22 -1.61
C ASP A 368 -1.24 29.59 -0.32
N GLU A 369 -1.99 28.62 0.26
CA GLU A 369 -1.52 27.88 1.43
C GLU A 369 -0.31 27.02 1.09
N ALA A 370 -0.33 26.33 -0.06
CA ALA A 370 0.78 25.50 -0.51
C ALA A 370 2.05 26.33 -0.75
N LEU A 371 1.92 27.57 -1.25
CA LEU A 371 3.04 28.51 -1.39
C LEU A 371 3.66 28.88 -0.04
N VAL A 372 2.83 29.13 0.98
CA VAL A 372 3.33 29.42 2.34
C VAL A 372 4.09 28.24 2.93
N ARG A 373 3.67 27.03 2.61
CA ARG A 373 4.23 25.77 3.11
C ARG A 373 5.14 25.05 2.11
N LEU A 374 5.58 25.72 1.06
CA LEU A 374 6.29 25.12 -0.08
C LEU A 374 7.53 24.31 0.36
N ASP A 375 8.27 24.81 1.34
CA ASP A 375 9.48 24.13 1.85
C ASP A 375 9.17 22.97 2.79
N GLU A 376 7.91 22.79 3.22
CA GLU A 376 7.46 21.65 4.02
C GLU A 376 7.02 20.46 3.13
N ILE A 377 6.72 20.71 1.83
CA ILE A 377 6.33 19.66 0.89
C ILE A 377 7.46 18.63 0.77
N GLY A 378 7.12 17.36 0.96
CA GLY A 378 8.07 16.25 1.05
C GLY A 378 8.53 15.94 2.47
N GLY A 379 8.11 16.73 3.47
CA GLY A 379 8.47 16.56 4.87
C GLY A 379 7.41 15.82 5.70
N PRO A 380 7.71 15.54 6.99
CA PRO A 380 6.90 14.66 7.84
C PRO A 380 5.54 15.22 8.26
N ARG A 381 5.29 16.52 8.06
CA ARG A 381 4.09 17.23 8.53
C ARG A 381 3.02 17.38 7.46
N LEU A 382 3.24 16.82 6.27
CA LEU A 382 2.34 16.89 5.14
C LEU A 382 2.07 15.50 4.59
N HIS A 383 0.84 15.30 4.16
CA HIS A 383 0.42 14.16 3.36
C HIS A 383 0.23 14.63 1.93
N ASN A 384 1.35 15.01 1.29
CA ASN A 384 1.32 15.64 -0.01
C ASN A 384 1.27 14.66 -1.16
N ASN A 385 0.50 15.04 -2.19
CA ASN A 385 0.37 14.33 -3.45
C ASN A 385 0.37 15.31 -4.62
N TYR A 386 0.74 14.83 -5.83
CA TYR A 386 0.85 15.67 -7.02
C TYR A 386 -0.49 15.77 -7.78
N PRO A 387 -0.70 16.84 -8.63
CA PRO A 387 -1.92 17.02 -9.41
C PRO A 387 -2.00 16.11 -10.64
N TRP A 388 -3.22 15.90 -11.17
CA TRP A 388 -3.53 15.07 -12.34
C TRP A 388 -2.63 15.29 -13.56
N GLY A 389 -2.09 16.48 -13.77
CA GLY A 389 -1.16 16.73 -14.87
C GLY A 389 0.09 15.85 -14.79
N TRP A 390 0.62 15.62 -13.59
CA TRP A 390 1.74 14.71 -13.36
C TRP A 390 1.33 13.24 -13.37
N THR A 391 0.09 12.92 -13.01
CA THR A 391 -0.48 11.56 -13.20
C THR A 391 -0.47 11.17 -14.67
N VAL A 392 -1.01 12.05 -15.53
CA VAL A 392 -1.00 11.86 -16.99
C VAL A 392 0.42 11.73 -17.53
N ALA A 393 1.36 12.54 -17.00
CA ALA A 393 2.75 12.46 -17.39
C ALA A 393 3.39 11.12 -16.98
N GLY A 394 3.13 10.66 -15.76
CA GLY A 394 3.69 9.40 -15.23
C GLY A 394 3.31 8.17 -16.05
N ASN A 395 2.16 8.18 -16.68
CA ASN A 395 1.66 7.06 -17.51
C ASN A 395 1.96 7.19 -18.99
N THR A 396 2.78 8.16 -19.42
CA THR A 396 3.13 8.39 -20.83
C THR A 396 3.64 7.11 -21.50
N PRO A 397 3.14 6.76 -22.73
CA PRO A 397 2.24 7.52 -23.57
C PRO A 397 0.75 7.19 -23.38
N PHE A 398 0.42 6.34 -22.42
CA PHE A 398 -0.87 5.70 -22.25
C PHE A 398 -1.97 6.65 -21.76
N ARG A 399 -3.22 6.25 -22.00
CA ARG A 399 -4.42 6.96 -21.54
C ARG A 399 -4.76 6.55 -20.12
N ARG A 400 -5.35 7.49 -19.38
CA ARG A 400 -5.90 7.27 -18.06
C ARG A 400 -4.82 6.92 -17.01
N TRP A 401 -5.22 6.31 -15.88
CA TRP A 401 -4.40 6.17 -14.70
C TRP A 401 -4.94 5.09 -13.76
N LYS A 402 -4.29 4.88 -12.63
CA LYS A 402 -4.70 4.02 -11.53
C LYS A 402 -6.23 4.02 -11.35
N ARG A 403 -6.83 2.87 -11.09
CA ARG A 403 -8.26 2.56 -10.98
C ARG A 403 -9.00 2.38 -12.31
N GLU A 404 -8.41 2.71 -13.41
CA GLU A 404 -9.04 2.58 -14.72
C GLU A 404 -8.35 1.50 -15.57
N THR A 405 -9.14 0.78 -16.37
CA THR A 405 -8.64 -0.38 -17.13
C THR A 405 -8.08 -0.05 -18.50
N HIS A 406 -7.96 1.24 -18.84
CA HIS A 406 -7.15 1.70 -19.96
C HIS A 406 -5.65 1.47 -19.68
N GLU A 407 -4.82 1.51 -20.73
CA GLU A 407 -3.40 1.18 -20.62
C GLU A 407 -2.66 2.00 -19.54
N GLY A 408 -2.99 3.27 -19.33
CA GLY A 408 -2.35 4.07 -18.29
C GLY A 408 -2.65 3.65 -16.84
N GLY A 409 -3.66 2.80 -16.63
CA GLY A 409 -3.95 2.24 -15.31
C GLY A 409 -3.40 0.83 -15.11
N VAL A 410 -3.13 0.09 -16.20
CA VAL A 410 -2.78 -1.33 -16.15
C VAL A 410 -1.46 -1.70 -16.82
N ALA A 411 -0.93 -0.88 -17.74
CA ALA A 411 0.37 -1.14 -18.37
C ALA A 411 1.48 -0.51 -17.54
N ASP A 412 2.31 -1.34 -16.93
CA ASP A 412 3.28 -0.96 -15.90
C ASP A 412 4.69 -1.47 -16.20
N PRO A 413 5.73 -0.92 -15.54
CA PRO A 413 7.09 -1.40 -15.70
C PRO A 413 7.28 -2.82 -15.20
N LEU A 414 7.96 -3.67 -15.99
CA LEU A 414 8.49 -4.95 -15.54
C LEU A 414 9.97 -5.08 -15.95
N ILE A 415 10.85 -5.32 -14.97
CA ILE A 415 12.25 -5.66 -15.17
C ILE A 415 12.49 -7.08 -14.69
N VAL A 416 13.21 -7.89 -15.47
CA VAL A 416 13.62 -9.24 -15.09
C VAL A 416 15.12 -9.37 -15.23
N HIS A 417 15.81 -9.75 -14.15
CA HIS A 417 17.25 -9.92 -14.11
C HIS A 417 17.61 -11.25 -13.46
N TRP A 418 18.31 -12.13 -14.19
CA TRP A 418 18.76 -13.42 -13.69
C TRP A 418 19.98 -13.89 -14.52
N PRO A 419 21.20 -13.46 -14.19
CA PRO A 419 22.40 -13.76 -14.97
C PRO A 419 22.66 -15.24 -15.22
N ALA A 420 22.41 -16.12 -14.26
CA ALA A 420 22.62 -17.57 -14.43
C ALA A 420 21.58 -18.24 -15.35
N GLY A 421 20.37 -17.69 -15.43
CA GLY A 421 19.27 -18.31 -16.18
C GLY A 421 18.90 -17.60 -17.49
N ILE A 422 19.34 -16.37 -17.73
CA ILE A 422 19.02 -15.56 -18.90
C ILE A 422 20.32 -15.13 -19.58
N ARG A 423 20.49 -15.41 -20.88
CA ARG A 423 21.66 -14.99 -21.65
C ARG A 423 21.52 -13.60 -22.25
N ALA A 424 20.29 -13.25 -22.62
CA ALA A 424 19.97 -11.94 -23.17
C ALA A 424 20.21 -10.82 -22.15
N ARG A 425 20.71 -9.67 -22.60
CA ARG A 425 21.06 -8.53 -21.74
C ARG A 425 20.60 -7.21 -22.37
N GLY A 426 19.97 -6.36 -21.59
CA GLY A 426 19.54 -5.03 -22.02
C GLY A 426 18.44 -5.02 -23.08
N GLU A 427 17.83 -6.17 -23.35
CA GLU A 427 16.85 -6.33 -24.41
C GLU A 427 15.43 -6.01 -23.93
N VAL A 428 14.54 -5.68 -24.87
CA VAL A 428 13.11 -5.49 -24.65
C VAL A 428 12.36 -6.77 -25.06
N ARG A 429 11.32 -7.09 -24.31
CA ARG A 429 10.33 -8.14 -24.62
C ARG A 429 8.98 -7.48 -24.83
N THR A 430 8.29 -7.89 -25.90
CA THR A 430 7.00 -7.31 -26.32
C THR A 430 5.82 -8.27 -26.12
N GLN A 431 6.09 -9.48 -25.66
CA GLN A 431 5.05 -10.46 -25.32
C GLN A 431 4.13 -9.90 -24.24
N TYR A 432 2.85 -10.13 -24.34
CA TYR A 432 1.89 -9.83 -23.29
C TYR A 432 2.22 -10.65 -22.04
N VAL A 433 2.34 -9.98 -20.92
CA VAL A 433 2.58 -10.57 -19.57
C VAL A 433 1.66 -9.86 -18.58
N HIS A 434 1.07 -10.61 -17.68
CA HIS A 434 0.21 -10.07 -16.63
C HIS A 434 0.74 -10.46 -15.23
N ALA A 435 0.33 -9.74 -14.19
CA ALA A 435 0.73 -10.00 -12.80
C ALA A 435 0.48 -11.46 -12.35
N VAL A 436 -0.53 -12.14 -12.89
CA VAL A 436 -0.81 -13.56 -12.63
C VAL A 436 0.26 -14.53 -13.16
N ASP A 437 1.12 -14.07 -14.09
CA ASP A 437 2.14 -14.89 -14.75
C ASP A 437 3.42 -15.03 -13.91
N ILE A 438 3.56 -14.21 -12.86
CA ILE A 438 4.74 -14.25 -11.98
C ILE A 438 4.85 -15.59 -11.26
N VAL A 439 3.77 -16.07 -10.64
CA VAL A 439 3.79 -17.35 -9.90
C VAL A 439 4.14 -18.54 -10.80
N PRO A 440 3.46 -18.79 -11.94
CA PRO A 440 3.84 -19.92 -12.81
C PRO A 440 5.26 -19.80 -13.35
N THR A 441 5.77 -18.58 -13.57
CA THR A 441 7.17 -18.37 -13.98
C THR A 441 8.14 -18.74 -12.87
N VAL A 442 7.89 -18.33 -11.63
CA VAL A 442 8.70 -18.72 -10.46
C VAL A 442 8.69 -20.23 -10.28
N LEU A 443 7.53 -20.89 -10.38
CA LEU A 443 7.43 -22.34 -10.26
C LEU A 443 8.22 -23.05 -11.36
N GLU A 444 8.14 -22.60 -12.62
CA GLU A 444 8.90 -23.19 -13.72
C GLU A 444 10.41 -23.06 -13.51
N VAL A 445 10.93 -21.86 -13.19
CA VAL A 445 12.37 -21.64 -13.03
C VAL A 445 12.94 -22.31 -11.79
N THR A 446 12.14 -22.53 -10.76
CA THR A 446 12.53 -23.31 -9.56
C THR A 446 12.40 -24.80 -9.77
N GLY A 447 11.66 -25.24 -10.79
CA GLY A 447 11.33 -26.65 -11.04
C GLY A 447 10.35 -27.23 -10.05
N ILE A 448 9.54 -26.40 -9.43
CA ILE A 448 8.51 -26.78 -8.48
C ILE A 448 7.18 -26.96 -9.24
N GLU A 449 6.59 -28.15 -9.14
CA GLU A 449 5.26 -28.38 -9.71
C GLU A 449 4.20 -27.66 -8.87
N PHE A 450 3.16 -27.16 -9.56
CA PHE A 450 2.03 -26.54 -8.89
C PHE A 450 1.34 -27.57 -7.97
N PRO A 451 1.22 -27.31 -6.65
CA PRO A 451 0.59 -28.26 -5.73
C PRO A 451 -0.94 -28.24 -5.90
N GLU A 452 -1.53 -29.38 -6.27
CA GLU A 452 -2.99 -29.53 -6.36
C GLU A 452 -3.69 -29.43 -5.00
N VAL A 453 -2.97 -29.70 -3.91
CA VAL A 453 -3.48 -29.66 -2.53
C VAL A 453 -2.48 -28.94 -1.64
N VAL A 454 -2.94 -27.96 -0.88
CA VAL A 454 -2.15 -27.23 0.13
C VAL A 454 -2.92 -27.21 1.45
N ASP A 455 -2.26 -27.58 2.55
CA ASP A 455 -2.87 -27.69 3.88
C ASP A 455 -4.19 -28.53 3.88
N GLY A 456 -4.25 -29.59 3.04
CA GLY A 456 -5.43 -30.46 2.90
C GLY A 456 -6.57 -29.88 2.07
N VAL A 457 -6.39 -28.73 1.42
CA VAL A 457 -7.41 -28.07 0.59
C VAL A 457 -7.01 -28.10 -0.88
N ALA A 458 -7.91 -28.60 -1.74
CA ALA A 458 -7.72 -28.58 -3.20
C ALA A 458 -7.58 -27.12 -3.69
N GLN A 459 -6.59 -26.88 -4.54
CA GLN A 459 -6.27 -25.56 -5.04
C GLN A 459 -6.99 -25.22 -6.34
N ARG A 460 -7.49 -24.00 -6.47
CA ARG A 460 -7.93 -23.44 -7.75
C ARG A 460 -6.74 -23.42 -8.71
N PRO A 461 -6.93 -23.70 -10.02
CA PRO A 461 -5.85 -23.65 -10.99
C PRO A 461 -5.21 -22.26 -11.08
N LEU A 462 -3.97 -22.18 -11.55
CA LEU A 462 -3.34 -20.92 -11.90
C LEU A 462 -4.08 -20.30 -13.09
N ALA A 463 -4.25 -18.97 -13.05
CA ALA A 463 -4.80 -18.21 -14.17
C ALA A 463 -3.69 -17.78 -15.16
N GLY A 464 -2.46 -17.60 -14.64
CA GLY A 464 -1.32 -17.15 -15.42
C GLY A 464 -0.61 -18.27 -16.20
N VAL A 465 0.24 -17.81 -17.11
CA VAL A 465 1.11 -18.65 -17.96
C VAL A 465 2.55 -18.21 -17.74
N SER A 466 3.47 -19.15 -17.53
CA SER A 466 4.89 -18.80 -17.41
C SER A 466 5.41 -18.08 -18.65
N PHE A 467 6.10 -16.96 -18.45
CA PHE A 467 6.77 -16.19 -19.51
C PHE A 467 8.28 -16.50 -19.62
N ALA A 468 8.79 -17.49 -18.88
CA ALA A 468 10.19 -17.91 -18.96
C ALA A 468 10.62 -18.31 -20.39
N TYR A 469 9.69 -18.75 -21.23
CA TYR A 469 9.92 -19.08 -22.65
C TYR A 469 10.47 -17.89 -23.46
N SER A 470 10.19 -16.67 -23.04
CA SER A 470 10.61 -15.45 -23.76
C SER A 470 12.00 -14.94 -23.31
N PHE A 471 12.57 -15.49 -22.23
CA PHE A 471 13.82 -14.97 -21.65
C PHE A 471 14.94 -14.85 -22.66
N ASP A 472 15.20 -15.88 -23.45
CA ASP A 472 16.23 -15.89 -24.49
C ASP A 472 15.66 -15.93 -25.93
N ALA A 473 14.35 -15.66 -26.08
CA ALA A 473 13.64 -15.75 -27.36
C ALA A 473 12.71 -14.52 -27.57
N ALA A 474 13.32 -13.40 -28.00
CA ALA A 474 12.63 -12.14 -28.17
C ALA A 474 11.41 -12.25 -29.15
N GLU A 475 11.56 -13.06 -30.21
CA GLU A 475 10.54 -13.24 -31.23
C GLU A 475 9.57 -14.42 -30.97
N ALA A 476 9.62 -15.03 -29.76
CA ALA A 476 8.70 -16.09 -29.43
C ALA A 476 7.26 -15.54 -29.40
N PRO A 477 6.27 -16.26 -29.95
CA PRO A 477 4.88 -15.83 -29.86
C PRO A 477 4.44 -15.76 -28.41
N GLU A 478 3.60 -14.81 -28.09
CA GLU A 478 2.99 -14.70 -26.77
C GLU A 478 2.17 -15.96 -26.42
N ARG A 479 2.16 -16.35 -25.16
CA ARG A 479 1.40 -17.50 -24.66
C ARG A 479 0.21 -17.10 -23.82
N HIS A 480 0.25 -15.89 -23.22
CA HIS A 480 -0.89 -15.31 -22.53
C HIS A 480 -1.70 -14.50 -23.53
N THR A 481 -2.75 -15.07 -24.07
CA THR A 481 -3.48 -14.50 -25.20
C THR A 481 -4.85 -13.93 -24.84
N VAL A 482 -5.36 -14.18 -23.62
CA VAL A 482 -6.64 -13.66 -23.14
C VAL A 482 -6.53 -13.26 -21.69
N GLN A 483 -6.84 -12.01 -21.38
CA GLN A 483 -6.92 -11.50 -20.01
C GLN A 483 -8.08 -10.52 -19.88
N TYR A 484 -8.96 -10.73 -18.90
CA TYR A 484 -9.97 -9.74 -18.52
C TYR A 484 -9.43 -8.80 -17.45
N SER A 485 -9.99 -7.61 -17.39
CA SER A 485 -9.83 -6.65 -16.30
C SER A 485 -11.19 -6.12 -15.87
N GLU A 486 -11.33 -5.88 -14.57
CA GLU A 486 -12.46 -5.15 -13.98
C GLU A 486 -11.95 -4.38 -12.76
N MET A 487 -12.36 -3.12 -12.65
CA MET A 487 -12.13 -2.28 -11.49
C MET A 487 -13.19 -1.20 -11.41
N PHE A 488 -14.05 -1.26 -10.36
CA PHE A 488 -15.13 -0.30 -10.12
C PHE A 488 -16.04 -0.05 -11.33
N GLY A 489 -16.34 -1.12 -12.11
CA GLY A 489 -17.16 -1.02 -13.30
C GLY A 489 -16.41 -0.66 -14.58
N CYS A 490 -15.18 -0.15 -14.52
CA CYS A 490 -14.26 -0.11 -15.67
C CYS A 490 -13.91 -1.56 -16.04
N ARG A 491 -14.06 -1.91 -17.32
CA ARG A 491 -13.89 -3.29 -17.79
C ARG A 491 -13.04 -3.32 -19.04
N ALA A 492 -12.19 -4.33 -19.17
CA ALA A 492 -11.46 -4.56 -20.38
C ALA A 492 -11.25 -6.05 -20.66
N LEU A 493 -11.08 -6.40 -21.94
CA LEU A 493 -10.58 -7.69 -22.38
C LEU A 493 -9.43 -7.47 -23.35
N TYR A 494 -8.26 -8.01 -23.01
CA TYR A 494 -7.18 -8.25 -23.95
C TYR A 494 -7.41 -9.59 -24.64
N GLN A 495 -7.27 -9.63 -25.97
CA GLN A 495 -7.28 -10.87 -26.73
C GLN A 495 -6.41 -10.74 -27.97
N ASP A 496 -5.31 -11.53 -28.03
CA ASP A 496 -4.43 -11.62 -29.21
C ASP A 496 -4.02 -10.23 -29.77
N GLY A 497 -3.57 -9.31 -28.91
CA GLY A 497 -3.14 -7.95 -29.28
C GLY A 497 -4.27 -6.94 -29.48
N TRP A 498 -5.53 -7.35 -29.34
CA TRP A 498 -6.67 -6.44 -29.33
C TRP A 498 -7.16 -6.19 -27.91
N LYS A 499 -7.68 -4.99 -27.69
CA LYS A 499 -8.29 -4.63 -26.40
C LYS A 499 -9.65 -3.99 -26.62
N ALA A 500 -10.68 -4.63 -26.05
CA ALA A 500 -11.97 -4.00 -25.82
C ALA A 500 -11.96 -3.40 -24.43
N VAL A 501 -12.35 -2.13 -24.26
CA VAL A 501 -12.33 -1.43 -22.97
C VAL A 501 -13.55 -0.53 -22.82
N VAL A 502 -14.03 -0.36 -21.60
CA VAL A 502 -15.11 0.57 -21.26
C VAL A 502 -14.80 1.30 -19.97
N TYR A 503 -14.97 2.61 -20.00
CA TYR A 503 -14.87 3.48 -18.85
C TYR A 503 -16.23 3.57 -18.10
N HIS A 504 -16.17 3.59 -16.79
CA HIS A 504 -17.31 3.82 -15.92
C HIS A 504 -16.88 4.69 -14.73
N ASP A 505 -17.65 5.74 -14.45
CA ASP A 505 -17.44 6.55 -13.25
C ASP A 505 -18.45 6.13 -12.17
N ILE A 506 -18.01 5.33 -11.23
CA ILE A 506 -18.86 4.77 -10.18
C ILE A 506 -19.45 5.85 -9.25
N GLN A 507 -18.77 7.00 -9.06
CA GLN A 507 -19.26 8.06 -8.19
C GLN A 507 -20.55 8.68 -8.73
N PHE A 508 -20.71 8.70 -10.05
CA PHE A 508 -21.85 9.29 -10.73
C PHE A 508 -22.74 8.27 -11.46
N ASP A 509 -22.35 6.96 -11.45
CA ASP A 509 -22.94 5.90 -12.29
C ASP A 509 -23.05 6.31 -13.76
N GLU A 510 -21.97 6.93 -14.30
CA GLU A 510 -21.95 7.56 -15.62
C GLU A 510 -20.82 6.99 -16.50
N PRO A 511 -21.13 6.57 -17.72
CA PRO A 511 -22.46 6.11 -18.14
C PRO A 511 -22.84 4.84 -17.39
N GLY A 512 -24.14 4.55 -17.19
CA GLY A 512 -24.58 3.35 -16.48
C GLY A 512 -23.98 2.07 -17.03
N LEU A 513 -23.75 1.05 -16.17
CA LEU A 513 -23.01 -0.18 -16.51
C LEU A 513 -23.52 -0.94 -17.73
N ASP A 514 -24.82 -0.89 -17.98
CA ASP A 514 -25.50 -1.60 -19.07
C ASP A 514 -25.51 -0.84 -20.40
N VAL A 515 -25.26 0.47 -20.37
CA VAL A 515 -25.27 1.35 -21.57
C VAL A 515 -23.92 1.97 -21.90
N ALA A 516 -22.90 1.76 -21.07
CA ALA A 516 -21.58 2.29 -21.27
C ALA A 516 -20.97 1.82 -22.62
N PRO A 517 -20.52 2.75 -23.48
CA PRO A 517 -20.01 2.40 -24.80
C PRO A 517 -18.63 1.76 -24.69
N TRP A 518 -18.48 0.56 -25.25
CA TRP A 518 -17.18 -0.08 -25.39
C TRP A 518 -16.36 0.55 -26.51
N GLU A 519 -15.08 0.73 -26.25
CA GLU A 519 -14.04 1.12 -27.19
C GLU A 519 -13.26 -0.12 -27.64
N LEU A 520 -12.61 -0.08 -28.81
CA LEU A 520 -11.80 -1.18 -29.34
C LEU A 520 -10.49 -0.67 -29.91
N TYR A 521 -9.38 -1.31 -29.54
CA TYR A 521 -8.04 -0.93 -29.96
C TYR A 521 -7.23 -2.13 -30.45
N ASP A 522 -6.42 -1.96 -31.52
CA ASP A 522 -5.34 -2.88 -31.88
C ASP A 522 -4.04 -2.38 -31.23
N LEU A 523 -3.67 -2.91 -30.06
CA LEU A 523 -2.52 -2.46 -29.28
C LEU A 523 -1.17 -2.66 -29.97
N ARG A 524 -1.08 -3.51 -31.01
CA ARG A 524 0.13 -3.67 -31.80
C ARG A 524 0.37 -2.47 -32.73
N ALA A 525 -0.70 -1.86 -33.22
CA ALA A 525 -0.66 -0.69 -34.06
C ALA A 525 -0.82 0.62 -33.27
N ASP A 526 -1.54 0.59 -32.17
CA ASP A 526 -1.92 1.74 -31.34
C ASP A 526 -1.83 1.39 -29.85
N PRO A 527 -0.62 1.25 -29.30
CA PRO A 527 -0.44 0.87 -27.91
C PRO A 527 -0.93 1.94 -26.91
N SER A 528 -1.17 3.17 -27.37
CA SER A 528 -1.60 4.30 -26.54
C SER A 528 -3.10 4.59 -26.60
N GLU A 529 -3.89 3.72 -27.24
CA GLU A 529 -5.36 3.80 -27.30
C GLU A 529 -5.86 5.14 -27.87
N CYS A 530 -5.24 5.64 -28.97
CA CYS A 530 -5.61 6.90 -29.61
C CYS A 530 -6.73 6.73 -30.65
N ASN A 531 -6.85 5.55 -31.27
CA ASN A 531 -7.69 5.32 -32.41
C ASN A 531 -8.75 4.25 -32.12
N ASN A 532 -9.94 4.65 -31.67
CA ASN A 532 -11.03 3.74 -31.37
C ASN A 532 -11.62 3.13 -32.66
N LEU A 533 -11.50 1.80 -32.79
CA LEU A 533 -11.95 1.01 -33.95
C LEU A 533 -13.33 0.38 -33.75
N ALA A 534 -14.05 0.65 -32.66
CA ALA A 534 -15.35 0.05 -32.37
C ALA A 534 -16.36 0.14 -33.50
N GLY A 535 -16.41 1.30 -34.19
CA GLY A 535 -17.29 1.51 -35.32
C GLY A 535 -16.85 0.83 -36.62
N GLN A 536 -15.56 0.44 -36.73
CA GLN A 536 -14.97 -0.20 -37.91
C GLN A 536 -14.97 -1.73 -37.79
N GLU A 537 -14.87 -2.27 -36.59
CA GLU A 537 -14.77 -3.69 -36.28
C GLU A 537 -15.89 -4.15 -35.31
N PRO A 538 -17.18 -3.88 -35.60
CA PRO A 538 -18.27 -4.13 -34.65
C PRO A 538 -18.47 -5.62 -34.29
N GLU A 539 -18.18 -6.52 -35.24
CA GLU A 539 -18.30 -7.97 -35.01
C GLU A 539 -17.21 -8.47 -34.02
N ARG A 540 -15.99 -7.97 -34.18
CA ARG A 540 -14.88 -8.26 -33.27
C ARG A 540 -15.20 -7.74 -31.86
N LEU A 541 -15.65 -6.49 -31.75
CA LEU A 541 -16.04 -5.89 -30.50
C LEU A 541 -17.11 -6.74 -29.80
N ALA A 542 -18.17 -7.11 -30.51
CA ALA A 542 -19.25 -7.92 -29.95
C ALA A 542 -18.74 -9.28 -29.43
N ALA A 543 -17.84 -9.94 -30.17
CA ALA A 543 -17.26 -11.22 -29.76
C ALA A 543 -16.36 -11.06 -28.51
N MET A 544 -15.59 -9.97 -28.42
CA MET A 544 -14.74 -9.70 -27.25
C MET A 544 -15.57 -9.32 -26.02
N VAL A 545 -16.64 -8.56 -26.17
CA VAL A 545 -17.57 -8.25 -25.08
C VAL A 545 -18.24 -9.52 -24.54
N GLU A 546 -18.71 -10.39 -25.42
CA GLU A 546 -19.26 -11.70 -25.01
C GLU A 546 -18.21 -12.54 -24.28
N ARG A 547 -16.97 -12.56 -24.78
CA ARG A 547 -15.87 -13.25 -24.10
C ARG A 547 -15.60 -12.67 -22.70
N TRP A 548 -15.66 -11.35 -22.53
CA TRP A 548 -15.49 -10.71 -21.25
C TRP A 548 -16.51 -11.22 -20.23
N TRP A 549 -17.79 -11.34 -20.63
CA TRP A 549 -18.83 -11.88 -19.74
C TRP A 549 -18.56 -13.34 -19.31
N GLN A 550 -18.04 -14.16 -20.24
CA GLN A 550 -17.66 -15.54 -19.92
C GLN A 550 -16.51 -15.58 -18.90
N GLU A 551 -15.51 -14.70 -19.06
CA GLU A 551 -14.42 -14.57 -18.07
C GLU A 551 -14.93 -14.06 -16.72
N ALA A 552 -15.86 -13.12 -16.73
CA ALA A 552 -16.46 -12.57 -15.51
C ALA A 552 -17.22 -13.64 -14.71
N GLU A 553 -18.00 -14.50 -15.39
CA GLU A 553 -18.69 -15.63 -14.76
C GLU A 553 -17.72 -16.66 -14.19
N ALA A 554 -16.63 -16.95 -14.91
CA ALA A 554 -15.65 -17.97 -14.52
C ALA A 554 -14.76 -17.55 -13.34
N ASN A 555 -14.59 -16.25 -13.10
CA ASN A 555 -13.60 -15.69 -12.15
C ASN A 555 -14.22 -14.99 -10.92
N ASP A 556 -15.49 -15.20 -10.61
CA ASP A 556 -16.18 -14.57 -9.45
C ASP A 556 -16.30 -13.02 -9.56
N VAL A 557 -16.31 -12.46 -10.77
CA VAL A 557 -16.44 -11.00 -10.98
C VAL A 557 -17.84 -10.50 -10.68
N LEU A 558 -18.83 -11.36 -10.87
CA LEU A 558 -20.24 -10.97 -10.70
C LEU A 558 -20.71 -11.02 -9.25
N PRO A 559 -21.62 -10.13 -8.82
CA PRO A 559 -22.27 -9.10 -9.64
C PRO A 559 -21.38 -7.89 -9.88
N LEU A 560 -21.53 -7.24 -11.03
CA LEU A 560 -21.03 -5.87 -11.19
C LEU A 560 -21.83 -4.96 -10.27
N ASP A 561 -21.15 -4.05 -9.61
CA ASP A 561 -21.71 -3.22 -8.55
C ASP A 561 -21.47 -1.74 -8.86
N ASN A 562 -22.53 -1.03 -9.18
CA ASN A 562 -22.54 0.41 -9.50
C ASN A 562 -23.07 1.28 -8.35
N ARG A 563 -23.19 0.70 -7.16
CA ARG A 563 -23.57 1.47 -5.98
C ARG A 563 -22.49 2.47 -5.61
N PRO A 564 -22.86 3.65 -5.07
CA PRO A 564 -21.87 4.61 -4.56
C PRO A 564 -20.96 3.98 -3.52
N PHE A 565 -19.72 4.41 -3.46
CA PHE A 565 -18.73 3.91 -2.47
C PHE A 565 -19.22 4.01 -1.02
N SER A 566 -20.07 5.00 -0.71
CA SER A 566 -20.67 5.15 0.61
C SER A 566 -21.53 3.96 1.03
N GLU A 567 -22.17 3.26 0.11
CA GLU A 567 -22.92 2.04 0.43
C GLU A 567 -22.00 0.88 0.80
N PHE A 568 -20.80 0.78 0.18
CA PHE A 568 -19.81 -0.22 0.56
C PHE A 568 -19.31 -0.02 1.98
N VAL A 569 -19.09 1.23 2.39
CA VAL A 569 -18.73 1.57 3.77
C VAL A 569 -19.81 1.13 4.77
N LEU A 570 -21.09 1.33 4.43
CA LEU A 570 -22.20 0.91 5.28
C LEU A 570 -22.34 -0.62 5.38
N GLU A 571 -21.88 -1.36 4.37
CA GLU A 571 -21.85 -2.82 4.37
C GLU A 571 -20.62 -3.41 5.06
N ARG A 572 -19.62 -2.59 5.40
CA ARG A 572 -18.40 -3.08 6.04
C ARG A 572 -18.69 -3.98 7.23
N ARG A 573 -18.04 -5.11 7.25
CA ARG A 573 -18.03 -5.97 8.42
C ARG A 573 -17.11 -5.37 9.47
N SER A 574 -17.62 -5.22 10.69
CA SER A 574 -16.77 -4.94 11.85
C SER A 574 -16.53 -6.22 12.65
N SER A 575 -15.28 -6.52 12.97
CA SER A 575 -14.93 -7.63 13.86
C SER A 575 -15.26 -7.33 15.33
N VAL A 576 -15.51 -6.05 15.65
CA VAL A 576 -15.80 -5.57 17.01
C VAL A 576 -17.16 -4.89 17.05
N ALA A 577 -18.08 -5.42 17.86
CA ALA A 577 -19.39 -4.79 18.03
C ALA A 577 -19.24 -3.41 18.70
N PRO A 578 -19.97 -2.37 18.22
CA PRO A 578 -20.01 -1.06 18.86
C PRO A 578 -20.47 -1.15 20.33
N ARG A 579 -19.87 -0.36 21.18
CA ARG A 579 -20.18 -0.26 22.62
C ARG A 579 -20.35 1.19 22.99
N ASN A 580 -21.02 1.44 24.11
CA ASN A 580 -21.12 2.80 24.67
C ASN A 580 -20.05 3.09 25.72
N ARG A 581 -19.32 2.07 26.18
CA ARG A 581 -18.19 2.19 27.10
C ARG A 581 -17.01 1.37 26.62
N TYR A 582 -15.87 2.03 26.49
CA TYR A 582 -14.58 1.45 26.14
C TYR A 582 -13.62 1.63 27.32
N VAL A 583 -12.83 0.60 27.60
CA VAL A 583 -11.79 0.66 28.62
C VAL A 583 -10.47 0.30 27.97
N TYR A 584 -9.48 1.15 28.15
CA TYR A 584 -8.13 0.98 27.65
C TYR A 584 -7.15 0.98 28.82
N TRP A 585 -6.05 0.29 28.65
CA TRP A 585 -4.94 0.24 29.59
C TRP A 585 -3.67 0.75 28.90
N PRO A 586 -2.69 1.29 29.68
CA PRO A 586 -1.40 1.64 29.12
C PRO A 586 -0.79 0.44 28.40
N GLY A 587 -0.37 0.64 27.15
CA GLY A 587 0.18 -0.40 26.31
C GLY A 587 1.28 0.15 25.39
N ARG A 588 2.04 -0.75 24.75
CA ARG A 588 3.09 -0.34 23.81
C ARG A 588 2.58 -0.21 22.37
N ALA A 589 1.57 -0.98 22.04
CA ALA A 589 0.99 -0.97 20.69
C ALA A 589 -0.20 0.01 20.62
N PRO A 590 -0.31 0.81 19.55
CA PRO A 590 -1.49 1.60 19.29
C PRO A 590 -2.69 0.70 18.99
N VAL A 591 -3.90 1.17 19.30
CA VAL A 591 -5.15 0.53 18.86
C VAL A 591 -5.52 1.13 17.52
N PRO A 592 -5.57 0.34 16.43
CA PRO A 592 -5.93 0.85 15.11
C PRO A 592 -7.29 1.56 15.11
N GLU A 593 -7.42 2.63 14.31
CA GLU A 593 -8.63 3.44 14.26
C GLU A 593 -9.88 2.63 13.91
N SER A 594 -9.75 1.65 13.00
CA SER A 594 -10.85 0.77 12.56
C SER A 594 -11.52 -0.01 13.71
N VAL A 595 -10.84 -0.20 14.84
CA VAL A 595 -11.36 -0.93 16.02
C VAL A 595 -11.31 -0.12 17.31
N ALA A 596 -10.77 1.10 17.26
CA ALA A 596 -10.80 2.05 18.37
C ALA A 596 -12.21 2.61 18.57
N VAL A 597 -12.41 3.33 19.69
CA VAL A 597 -13.66 4.05 19.92
C VAL A 597 -13.86 5.14 18.88
N ASN A 598 -15.02 5.15 18.23
CA ASN A 598 -15.40 6.24 17.35
C ASN A 598 -15.99 7.41 18.20
N VAL A 599 -15.20 8.48 18.35
CA VAL A 599 -15.58 9.73 19.04
C VAL A 599 -15.92 10.85 18.07
N ARG A 600 -15.90 10.62 16.77
CA ARG A 600 -16.09 11.61 15.71
C ARG A 600 -17.50 12.17 15.77
N ASN A 601 -17.62 13.51 15.76
CA ASN A 601 -18.87 14.24 15.80
C ASN A 601 -19.90 13.68 16.81
N ARG A 602 -19.44 13.27 17.99
CA ARG A 602 -20.23 12.53 18.97
C ARG A 602 -19.93 12.99 20.39
N ALA A 603 -20.98 13.17 21.19
CA ALA A 603 -20.83 13.45 22.60
C ALA A 603 -20.14 12.27 23.32
N HIS A 604 -19.09 12.58 24.09
CA HIS A 604 -18.32 11.57 24.80
C HIS A 604 -17.63 12.13 26.04
N THR A 605 -17.28 11.24 26.96
CA THR A 605 -16.47 11.55 28.15
C THR A 605 -15.25 10.65 28.18
N ILE A 606 -14.08 11.23 28.30
CA ILE A 606 -12.81 10.51 28.52
C ILE A 606 -12.44 10.71 29.96
N THR A 607 -12.24 9.63 30.72
CA THR A 607 -11.80 9.65 32.11
C THR A 607 -10.54 8.81 32.29
N ALA A 608 -9.44 9.46 32.63
CA ALA A 608 -8.20 8.80 33.01
C ALA A 608 -8.18 8.62 34.53
N HIS A 609 -8.07 7.36 35.00
CA HIS A 609 -7.81 7.02 36.40
C HIS A 609 -6.28 6.95 36.57
N VAL A 610 -5.74 7.87 37.35
CA VAL A 610 -4.29 8.04 37.49
C VAL A 610 -3.88 7.99 38.96
N SER A 611 -2.65 7.55 39.23
CA SER A 611 -2.02 7.65 40.53
C SER A 611 -0.78 8.55 40.44
N ILE A 612 -0.67 9.50 41.36
CA ILE A 612 0.44 10.45 41.44
C ILE A 612 1.35 10.04 42.59
N ASP A 613 2.63 9.81 42.29
CA ASP A 613 3.63 9.41 43.26
C ASP A 613 4.20 10.62 44.04
N THR A 614 4.62 10.38 45.32
CA THR A 614 5.36 11.36 46.09
C THR A 614 6.69 11.72 45.40
N GLY A 615 6.88 13.01 45.12
CA GLY A 615 8.13 13.53 44.55
C GLY A 615 8.22 13.60 43.04
N ARG A 616 7.21 13.18 42.31
CA ARG A 616 7.11 13.41 40.85
C ARG A 616 6.25 14.65 40.56
N GLN A 617 6.87 15.80 40.51
CA GLN A 617 6.28 17.07 40.08
C GLN A 617 7.16 17.64 38.95
N PRO A 618 6.61 18.27 37.88
CA PRO A 618 5.18 18.49 37.63
C PRO A 618 4.45 17.25 37.08
N VAL A 619 3.11 17.26 37.16
CA VAL A 619 2.23 16.27 36.53
C VAL A 619 2.12 16.68 35.06
N GLU A 620 2.75 15.90 34.18
CA GLU A 620 2.84 16.16 32.74
C GLU A 620 2.73 14.85 31.94
N GLY A 621 2.43 14.98 30.65
CA GLY A 621 2.42 13.87 29.69
C GLY A 621 1.05 13.55 29.14
N VAL A 622 1.04 12.65 28.16
CA VAL A 622 -0.16 12.22 27.44
C VAL A 622 -0.96 11.23 28.26
N LEU A 623 -2.25 11.49 28.45
CA LEU A 623 -3.22 10.55 29.02
C LEU A 623 -3.72 9.61 27.91
N VAL A 624 -4.13 10.18 26.79
CA VAL A 624 -4.53 9.47 25.57
C VAL A 624 -4.38 10.36 24.35
N SER A 625 -3.98 9.78 23.23
CA SER A 625 -3.88 10.45 21.94
C SER A 625 -4.32 9.51 20.82
N GLN A 626 -4.90 10.05 19.75
CA GLN A 626 -5.24 9.33 18.54
C GLN A 626 -5.05 10.24 17.33
N GLY A 627 -4.50 9.69 16.25
CA GLY A 627 -4.19 10.45 15.05
C GLY A 627 -2.84 11.17 15.13
N SER A 628 -2.64 12.14 14.23
CA SER A 628 -1.37 12.82 14.01
C SER A 628 -1.55 14.32 13.73
N VAL A 629 -0.46 15.01 13.34
CA VAL A 629 -0.52 16.40 12.81
C VAL A 629 -1.41 16.52 11.57
N LEU A 630 -1.72 15.40 10.93
CA LEU A 630 -2.58 15.33 9.75
C LEU A 630 -4.07 15.23 10.10
N GLY A 631 -4.39 14.95 11.38
CA GLY A 631 -5.75 14.87 11.92
C GLY A 631 -5.79 14.02 13.17
N GLY A 632 -6.64 14.39 14.15
CA GLY A 632 -6.76 13.62 15.38
C GLY A 632 -7.05 14.46 16.62
N TRP A 633 -6.82 13.87 17.80
CA TRP A 633 -7.06 14.52 19.07
C TRP A 633 -6.09 14.01 20.16
N SER A 634 -5.90 14.83 21.20
CA SER A 634 -5.05 14.49 22.35
C SER A 634 -5.61 15.06 23.64
N PHE A 635 -5.62 14.24 24.69
CA PHE A 635 -5.90 14.64 26.08
C PHE A 635 -4.63 14.44 26.90
N HIS A 636 -4.06 15.54 27.42
CA HIS A 636 -2.73 15.54 28.03
C HIS A 636 -2.58 16.65 29.07
N ALA A 637 -1.54 16.57 29.89
CA ALA A 637 -1.12 17.61 30.79
C ALA A 637 0.24 18.20 30.37
N VAL A 638 0.37 19.51 30.31
CA VAL A 638 1.62 20.21 29.93
C VAL A 638 1.69 21.57 30.57
N GLY A 639 2.87 21.96 31.09
CA GLY A 639 3.10 23.29 31.66
C GLY A 639 2.14 23.67 32.80
N GLY A 640 1.75 22.70 33.63
CA GLY A 640 0.79 22.90 34.72
C GLY A 640 -0.66 23.11 34.25
N ARG A 641 -1.01 22.68 33.07
CA ARG A 641 -2.36 22.77 32.51
C ARG A 641 -2.86 21.40 32.04
N LEU A 642 -4.14 21.13 32.21
CA LEU A 642 -4.84 20.02 31.58
C LEU A 642 -5.40 20.51 30.25
N CYS A 643 -5.12 19.78 29.17
CA CYS A 643 -5.39 20.20 27.80
C CYS A 643 -6.17 19.13 27.03
N PHE A 644 -7.15 19.55 26.23
CA PHE A 644 -7.77 18.77 25.18
C PHE A 644 -7.58 19.49 23.83
N VAL A 645 -6.95 18.80 22.90
CA VAL A 645 -6.64 19.31 21.57
C VAL A 645 -7.38 18.46 20.53
N HIS A 646 -8.01 19.14 19.56
CA HIS A 646 -8.54 18.52 18.36
C HIS A 646 -7.92 19.17 17.12
N ASN A 647 -7.23 18.35 16.34
CA ASN A 647 -6.60 18.75 15.09
C ASN A 647 -7.53 18.39 13.92
N LEU A 648 -8.07 19.40 13.26
CA LEU A 648 -8.95 19.25 12.11
C LEU A 648 -8.12 19.17 10.83
N ALA A 649 -7.68 17.96 10.46
CA ALA A 649 -6.93 17.64 9.24
C ALA A 649 -5.70 18.55 8.97
N GLY A 650 -4.98 18.96 10.01
CA GLY A 650 -3.86 19.90 9.88
C GLY A 650 -4.25 21.32 9.40
N TRP A 651 -5.56 21.56 9.20
CA TRP A 651 -6.07 22.86 8.79
C TRP A 651 -6.29 23.81 9.96
N LYS A 652 -6.86 23.31 11.06
CA LYS A 652 -7.12 24.07 12.26
C LYS A 652 -6.94 23.21 13.51
N VAL A 653 -6.23 23.74 14.48
CA VAL A 653 -6.07 23.12 15.79
C VAL A 653 -6.95 23.86 16.80
N TYR A 654 -7.91 23.15 17.38
CA TYR A 654 -8.70 23.61 18.51
C TYR A 654 -8.02 23.17 19.79
N ARG A 655 -7.92 24.07 20.78
CA ARG A 655 -7.31 23.78 22.08
C ARG A 655 -8.19 24.32 23.20
N VAL A 656 -8.59 23.44 24.09
CA VAL A 656 -9.27 23.79 25.36
C VAL A 656 -8.36 23.37 26.50
N ASP A 657 -8.03 24.30 27.39
CA ASP A 657 -7.12 24.05 28.47
C ASP A 657 -7.47 24.83 29.76
N ALA A 658 -7.08 24.28 30.90
CA ALA A 658 -7.29 24.91 32.20
C ALA A 658 -6.10 24.66 33.13
N PRO A 659 -5.82 25.57 34.10
CA PRO A 659 -4.82 25.30 35.12
C PRO A 659 -5.10 23.98 35.83
N LEU A 660 -4.12 23.10 35.89
CA LEU A 660 -4.21 21.88 36.67
C LEU A 660 -3.96 22.18 38.16
N PRO A 661 -4.90 21.87 39.06
CA PRO A 661 -4.66 22.06 40.48
C PRO A 661 -3.51 21.18 40.96
N ASP A 662 -2.87 21.58 42.07
CA ASP A 662 -1.83 20.78 42.72
C ASP A 662 -2.42 19.44 43.20
N LEU A 663 -2.12 18.36 42.48
CA LEU A 663 -2.57 17.01 42.81
C LEU A 663 -1.70 16.47 43.95
N GLN A 664 -2.34 16.07 45.04
CA GLN A 664 -1.67 15.41 46.12
C GLN A 664 -1.29 13.97 45.71
N PRO A 665 -0.27 13.35 46.35
CA PRO A 665 0.01 11.94 46.15
C PRO A 665 -1.23 11.08 46.40
N GLY A 666 -1.53 10.16 45.46
CA GLY A 666 -2.70 9.29 45.55
C GLY A 666 -3.44 9.16 44.22
N ASP A 667 -4.62 8.60 44.31
CA ASP A 667 -5.46 8.33 43.13
C ASP A 667 -6.34 9.54 42.78
N HIS A 668 -6.36 9.87 41.49
CA HIS A 668 -7.13 10.98 40.93
C HIS A 668 -7.85 10.56 39.64
N THR A 669 -8.86 11.35 39.26
CA THR A 669 -9.50 11.28 37.99
C THR A 669 -9.30 12.57 37.20
N LEU A 670 -8.74 12.46 35.97
CA LEU A 670 -8.64 13.55 35.02
C LEU A 670 -9.64 13.28 33.91
N ALA A 671 -10.54 14.22 33.65
CA ALA A 671 -11.61 13.97 32.68
C ALA A 671 -11.82 15.14 31.71
N VAL A 672 -12.22 14.79 30.49
CA VAL A 672 -12.76 15.71 29.50
C VAL A 672 -14.12 15.20 29.02
N ARG A 673 -15.12 16.07 29.01
CA ARG A 673 -16.40 15.84 28.33
C ARG A 673 -16.49 16.74 27.12
N PHE A 674 -16.79 16.14 25.98
CA PHE A 674 -17.19 16.82 24.76
C PHE A 674 -18.69 16.63 24.51
N ASP A 675 -19.41 17.73 24.44
CA ASP A 675 -20.83 17.79 24.10
C ASP A 675 -20.99 18.86 23.01
N PRO A 676 -20.90 18.46 21.74
CA PRO A 676 -20.69 19.39 20.64
C PRO A 676 -21.57 20.65 20.70
N PRO A 677 -20.98 21.86 20.63
CA PRO A 677 -19.55 22.19 20.48
C PRO A 677 -18.79 22.35 21.79
N GLN A 678 -19.39 22.10 22.95
CA GLN A 678 -18.86 22.41 24.29
C GLN A 678 -17.88 21.35 24.77
N VAL A 679 -16.78 21.79 25.38
CA VAL A 679 -15.77 20.97 26.05
C VAL A 679 -15.68 21.38 27.51
N THR A 680 -15.72 20.43 28.42
CA THR A 680 -15.55 20.65 29.86
C THR A 680 -14.37 19.79 30.37
N LEU A 681 -13.43 20.41 31.08
CA LEU A 681 -12.31 19.74 31.76
C LEU A 681 -12.61 19.62 33.26
N ALA A 682 -12.32 18.46 33.84
CA ALA A 682 -12.58 18.20 35.25
C ALA A 682 -11.44 17.42 35.92
N VAL A 683 -11.26 17.64 37.21
CA VAL A 683 -10.36 16.90 38.11
C VAL A 683 -11.19 16.44 39.31
N ASP A 684 -11.16 15.13 39.64
CA ASP A 684 -11.91 14.52 40.72
C ASP A 684 -13.40 14.90 40.72
N GLY A 685 -14.01 14.99 39.53
CA GLY A 685 -15.38 15.36 39.34
C GLY A 685 -15.69 16.88 39.43
N VAL A 686 -14.67 17.71 39.73
CA VAL A 686 -14.81 19.18 39.81
C VAL A 686 -14.39 19.79 38.47
N THR A 687 -15.29 20.56 37.82
CA THR A 687 -14.98 21.33 36.60
C THR A 687 -13.90 22.37 36.88
N ILE A 688 -12.83 22.36 36.10
CA ILE A 688 -11.70 23.30 36.20
C ILE A 688 -11.62 24.25 34.99
N GLY A 689 -12.28 23.93 33.87
CA GLY A 689 -12.30 24.76 32.68
C GLY A 689 -13.31 24.33 31.64
N GLU A 690 -13.65 25.26 30.75
CA GLU A 690 -14.60 25.07 29.67
C GLU A 690 -14.10 25.75 28.39
N GLY A 691 -14.59 25.29 27.23
CA GLY A 691 -14.26 25.87 25.93
C GLY A 691 -15.08 25.24 24.82
N GLU A 692 -14.73 25.56 23.59
CA GLU A 692 -15.49 25.10 22.41
C GLU A 692 -14.58 24.51 21.33
N ILE A 693 -15.07 23.44 20.69
CA ILE A 693 -14.57 22.88 19.43
C ILE A 693 -15.67 23.03 18.39
N GLY A 694 -15.51 23.99 17.48
CA GLY A 694 -16.59 24.35 16.54
C GLY A 694 -16.84 23.32 15.45
N ARG A 695 -15.85 22.49 15.12
CA ARG A 695 -15.97 21.41 14.13
C ARG A 695 -14.98 20.30 14.47
N THR A 696 -15.41 19.06 14.32
CA THR A 696 -14.54 17.87 14.41
C THR A 696 -14.37 17.24 13.02
N LEU A 697 -13.39 16.36 12.87
CA LEU A 697 -13.30 15.47 11.72
C LEU A 697 -14.50 14.51 11.73
N TRP A 698 -15.03 14.24 10.57
CA TRP A 698 -16.19 13.36 10.37
C TRP A 698 -15.77 11.98 9.87
N ASN A 699 -14.66 11.92 9.14
CA ASN A 699 -14.10 10.74 8.52
C ASN A 699 -12.99 10.13 9.36
N ARG A 700 -12.01 9.51 8.73
CA ARG A 700 -10.78 9.06 9.40
C ARG A 700 -10.05 10.23 10.05
N LEU A 701 -9.43 9.95 11.19
CA LEU A 701 -8.62 10.95 11.89
C LEU A 701 -7.27 11.13 11.20
N SER A 702 -6.76 10.06 10.58
CA SER A 702 -5.53 10.11 9.81
C SER A 702 -5.48 8.96 8.80
N LEU A 703 -5.21 9.27 7.53
CA LEU A 703 -5.01 8.25 6.49
C LEU A 703 -3.81 7.35 6.79
N THR A 704 -2.81 7.85 7.51
CA THR A 704 -1.59 7.11 7.85
C THR A 704 -1.73 6.14 9.04
N ASN A 705 -2.95 5.80 9.46
CA ASN A 705 -3.24 4.82 10.52
C ASN A 705 -2.63 5.11 11.90
N ALA A 706 -2.52 6.38 12.30
CA ALA A 706 -2.08 6.75 13.64
C ALA A 706 -3.14 6.37 14.69
N GLY A 707 -3.01 5.18 15.27
CA GLY A 707 -3.96 4.58 16.21
C GLY A 707 -4.02 5.27 17.57
N LEU A 708 -4.98 4.83 18.41
CA LEU A 708 -5.15 5.32 19.78
C LEU A 708 -4.06 4.77 20.69
N THR A 709 -3.39 5.64 21.44
CA THR A 709 -2.35 5.33 22.43
C THR A 709 -2.75 5.83 23.81
N VAL A 710 -2.36 5.13 24.86
CA VAL A 710 -2.63 5.49 26.28
C VAL A 710 -1.33 5.65 27.05
N GLY A 711 -1.16 6.81 27.67
CA GLY A 711 0.02 7.15 28.46
C GLY A 711 1.21 7.67 27.65
N TRP A 712 1.08 7.79 26.33
CA TRP A 712 2.11 8.29 25.43
C TRP A 712 1.49 8.68 24.07
N ALA A 713 2.23 9.38 23.22
CA ALA A 713 1.84 9.66 21.83
C ALA A 713 2.92 9.21 20.85
N THR A 714 2.57 9.12 19.58
CA THR A 714 3.53 8.99 18.48
C THR A 714 4.19 10.33 18.18
N ASP A 715 5.33 10.33 17.52
CA ASP A 715 5.91 11.55 16.95
C ASP A 715 4.89 12.20 15.99
N PHE A 716 4.94 13.51 15.86
CA PHE A 716 3.96 14.29 15.08
C PHE A 716 2.51 14.01 15.49
N SER A 717 2.23 13.99 16.79
CA SER A 717 0.88 13.77 17.34
C SER A 717 -0.10 14.88 16.93
N ALA A 718 -1.38 14.68 17.19
CA ALA A 718 -2.42 15.68 16.97
C ALA A 718 -2.18 17.01 17.75
N ALA A 719 -1.40 16.97 18.83
CA ALA A 719 -1.04 18.09 19.67
C ALA A 719 0.46 18.45 19.57
N ASP A 720 1.07 18.30 18.41
CA ASP A 720 2.50 18.56 18.16
C ASP A 720 2.96 20.01 18.45
N THR A 721 2.02 20.95 18.58
CA THR A 721 2.28 22.31 19.07
C THR A 721 2.50 22.40 20.57
N ASP A 722 1.99 21.46 21.35
CA ASP A 722 2.05 21.47 22.81
C ASP A 722 3.22 20.65 23.36
N TYR A 723 3.52 19.53 22.70
CA TYR A 723 4.63 18.64 23.04
C TYR A 723 5.17 17.93 21.80
N ARG A 724 6.36 17.33 21.92
CA ARG A 724 6.98 16.54 20.85
C ARG A 724 7.37 15.14 21.34
N GLY A 725 7.46 14.19 20.40
CA GLY A 725 7.82 12.82 20.71
C GLY A 725 6.78 12.12 21.60
N ARG A 726 7.20 11.07 22.25
CA ARG A 726 6.29 10.20 23.01
C ARG A 726 5.63 10.88 24.20
N PHE A 727 6.26 11.85 24.81
CA PHE A 727 5.79 12.63 25.96
C PHE A 727 5.01 11.79 26.99
N PRO A 728 5.65 10.78 27.63
CA PRO A 728 4.96 9.83 28.50
C PRO A 728 4.43 10.52 29.76
N PHE A 729 3.28 10.05 30.24
CA PHE A 729 2.68 10.56 31.49
C PHE A 729 3.60 10.31 32.67
N THR A 730 3.82 11.33 33.50
CA THR A 730 4.76 11.29 34.64
C THR A 730 4.23 10.49 35.85
N GLY A 731 2.90 10.36 36.02
CA GLY A 731 2.25 9.45 36.97
C GLY A 731 2.08 8.04 36.39
N SER A 732 1.28 7.22 37.06
CA SER A 732 0.79 5.97 36.52
C SER A 732 -0.69 6.09 36.10
N ILE A 733 -1.08 5.43 34.99
CA ILE A 733 -2.47 5.33 34.58
C ILE A 733 -2.93 3.91 34.88
N ASP A 734 -3.94 3.77 35.74
CA ASP A 734 -4.58 2.47 36.03
C ASP A 734 -5.40 2.02 34.80
N ARG A 735 -6.27 2.89 34.33
CA ARG A 735 -7.10 2.68 33.16
C ARG A 735 -7.61 4.01 32.59
N LEU A 736 -7.98 3.95 31.33
CA LEU A 736 -8.70 5.02 30.64
C LEU A 736 -10.09 4.52 30.28
N VAL A 737 -11.13 5.28 30.59
CA VAL A 737 -12.52 4.97 30.25
C VAL A 737 -13.01 6.02 29.27
N ILE A 738 -13.59 5.57 28.14
CA ILE A 738 -14.27 6.45 27.19
C ILE A 738 -15.72 6.02 27.10
N ASP A 739 -16.60 6.86 27.59
CA ASP A 739 -18.04 6.71 27.48
C ASP A 739 -18.54 7.56 26.29
N VAL A 740 -19.34 6.97 25.41
CA VAL A 740 -19.86 7.63 24.20
C VAL A 740 -21.38 7.58 24.19
N ASP A 741 -21.99 8.70 23.79
CA ASP A 741 -23.46 8.85 23.79
C ASP A 741 -24.02 8.55 22.40
N GLY A 742 -25.16 7.88 22.31
CA GLY A 742 -25.88 7.59 21.08
C GLY A 742 -25.20 6.55 20.16
N ALA A 743 -25.68 6.44 18.93
CA ALA A 743 -25.06 5.59 17.91
C ALA A 743 -23.76 6.18 17.38
N PRO A 744 -22.82 5.36 16.87
CA PRO A 744 -21.64 5.87 16.16
C PRO A 744 -22.07 6.77 15.00
N PHE A 745 -21.44 7.93 14.89
CA PHE A 745 -21.55 8.75 13.70
C PHE A 745 -20.69 8.11 12.61
N VAL A 746 -21.26 7.92 11.43
CA VAL A 746 -20.58 7.41 10.24
C VAL A 746 -20.92 8.37 9.10
N ASP A 747 -19.92 9.07 8.62
CA ASP A 747 -19.98 9.76 7.35
C ASP A 747 -19.57 8.78 6.26
N ALA A 748 -20.53 8.03 5.76
CA ALA A 748 -20.25 6.95 4.83
C ALA A 748 -19.65 7.45 3.50
N GLU A 749 -20.04 8.64 3.04
CA GLU A 749 -19.49 9.24 1.83
C GLU A 749 -18.04 9.66 2.03
N GLY A 750 -17.75 10.35 3.13
CA GLY A 750 -16.40 10.73 3.47
C GLY A 750 -15.48 9.54 3.73
N GLU A 751 -15.93 8.51 4.48
CA GLU A 751 -15.12 7.30 4.71
C GLU A 751 -14.86 6.50 3.43
N ALA A 752 -15.79 6.51 2.49
CA ALA A 752 -15.61 5.89 1.19
C ALA A 752 -14.54 6.63 0.37
N ASN A 753 -14.59 7.96 0.39
CA ASN A 753 -13.60 8.80 -0.26
C ASN A 753 -12.20 8.59 0.36
N ASP A 754 -12.11 8.58 1.71
CA ASP A 754 -10.85 8.29 2.40
C ASP A 754 -10.27 6.91 2.01
N ALA A 755 -11.14 5.89 1.92
CA ALA A 755 -10.73 4.55 1.52
C ALA A 755 -10.21 4.51 0.07
N ILE A 756 -10.69 5.37 -0.80
CA ILE A 756 -10.20 5.51 -2.18
C ILE A 756 -8.89 6.31 -2.20
N ALA A 757 -8.76 7.36 -1.40
CA ALA A 757 -7.55 8.18 -1.37
C ALA A 757 -6.33 7.44 -0.80
N SER A 758 -6.55 6.46 0.08
CA SER A 758 -5.50 5.68 0.74
C SER A 758 -5.03 4.46 -0.07
N GLN A 759 -5.42 4.34 -1.32
CA GLN A 759 -5.13 3.19 -2.17
C GLN A 759 -4.05 3.46 -3.20
#